data_dc0122f85775e116ebc911b0e77b3c44
#
_entry.id   dc0122f85775e116ebc911b0e77b3c44
#
_cell.length_a   1.000
_cell.length_b   1.000
_cell.length_c   1.000
_cell.angle_alpha   90.00
_cell.angle_beta   90.00
_cell.angle_gamma   90.00
#
_symmetry.space_group_name_H-M   'P 1'
#
loop_
_entity.id
_entity.type
_entity.pdbx_description
1 polymer ?
#
loop_
_entity_poly.entity_id
_entity_poly.type
_entity_poly.pdbx_seq_one_letter_code
_entity_poly.pdbx_strand_id
1 'polypeptide(L)'
;MTKARVGSVRPLWPELVGRAGERARIEAAVTDAGCRLVLIDGEPGVGKTRLLEHLVERAHAAGRTVLAGSATEFERLVPFGMYVDAFTQLSDGTPGADDLAEAALRTLLSAGAADQGQLDRYHTYRGIRALLTHLAADHGTVLALDDLHWADTPSLELTEFLLRRPPAAGFLLAIACRSSVIPPVVCDAVARRDPRVIRLSVAPLDEDAAASLMPSDVDPRRRRLMYRVSGGNPLFLQALLDAGDTTLAELADGRPGATLALEQTLLAVLRRELDQLTPTGRRAAHAAAVAGELASLVVISHVAELDAATAAAAIDELCRQGLGTLAGARFAFRHPLVRAAAYDTCGASWRVAAHARVADYLRRNDGSLALLAHHTERCAEHGDEQAARTLADAGIAYLNSAPATAARLLREALRVLPERDDLVPYRGQLLTGLARGTGVMGSLAESRRILHEVIHLPHDVASAAVAFSSVISRMLGQLDEARALVSAQTRRAGQDRRVRAQLLVELAAVAMLRADPDSARQHALEAVGLVSKTTDPALAAAAYALLALACLQDGDITAARTHSRRAGCLMDSASDTALVPHVELVAPLSWSEISFQRPADAARHLARGIDLSTMSGRSYAMPYLLIVQARQEARAGRLTEAIDIAEHAVAASEYIQSSETLAMARCVMLLPVLWRDGVRPAMTLADQIAAAGPGSAWWQAMAYVSVARVHLASGRAEPGYPLPSVLSRDTEVERLAVQSIRAGAEGDVGTALARSAAAIETADGLAYHLGTAYDARARALCGRDDLAGAAAAAQIAAERFGESGAVVERGLAHQLLATIYGRMGDAAPCRAEIGRAKAAYKESGADWLAGQLARVERQLAARGPRHAARETALTTRERQVAELVSQGLTNREVAERLQVSQKTVETHVARIFSKFDVRSRVALARRLAGQGDLPAIG
;
A
#
# COMPACT_ATOMS: atom_id res chain seq x y z
N MET A 1 -2.46 21.08 -40.08
CA MET A 1 -2.85 21.24 -38.66
C MET A 1 -4.11 20.43 -38.42
N THR A 2 -3.94 19.16 -38.14
CA THR A 2 -5.04 18.23 -37.86
C THR A 2 -5.40 18.41 -36.38
N LYS A 3 -6.64 18.82 -36.05
CA LYS A 3 -7.13 19.04 -34.71
C LYS A 3 -7.17 17.70 -33.97
N ALA A 4 -6.43 17.58 -32.88
CA ALA A 4 -6.64 16.48 -31.93
C ALA A 4 -8.11 16.51 -31.47
N ARG A 5 -8.85 15.45 -31.70
CA ARG A 5 -10.27 15.32 -31.32
C ARG A 5 -10.38 14.25 -30.25
N VAL A 6 -10.89 14.65 -29.09
CA VAL A 6 -11.43 13.74 -28.09
C VAL A 6 -12.81 13.33 -28.62
N GLY A 7 -12.97 12.09 -29.06
CA GLY A 7 -14.24 11.58 -29.60
C GLY A 7 -14.52 11.93 -31.08
N SER A 8 -14.98 10.95 -31.85
CA SER A 8 -15.17 11.03 -33.30
C SER A 8 -16.49 11.66 -33.77
N VAL A 9 -17.22 12.38 -32.92
CA VAL A 9 -18.57 12.88 -33.20
C VAL A 9 -18.56 14.41 -33.41
N ARG A 10 -19.05 14.90 -34.53
CA ARG A 10 -19.32 16.35 -34.72
C ARG A 10 -20.39 16.76 -33.71
N PRO A 11 -20.13 17.70 -32.79
CA PRO A 11 -21.17 18.22 -31.92
C PRO A 11 -22.21 18.99 -32.74
N LEU A 12 -23.48 18.75 -32.48
CA LEU A 12 -24.56 19.52 -33.09
C LEU A 12 -24.53 20.99 -32.66
N TRP A 13 -23.98 21.27 -31.51
CA TRP A 13 -23.80 22.62 -31.00
C TRP A 13 -22.31 22.93 -30.85
N PRO A 14 -21.77 23.83 -31.70
CA PRO A 14 -20.31 24.14 -31.64
C PRO A 14 -19.91 24.96 -30.43
N GLU A 15 -20.85 25.62 -29.76
CA GLU A 15 -20.58 26.52 -28.63
C GLU A 15 -20.94 25.88 -27.28
N LEU A 16 -20.10 26.11 -26.24
CA LEU A 16 -20.40 25.78 -24.87
C LEU A 16 -21.30 26.84 -24.23
N VAL A 17 -22.58 26.53 -24.12
CA VAL A 17 -23.60 27.40 -23.57
C VAL A 17 -23.79 27.16 -22.08
N GLY A 18 -23.98 28.21 -21.26
CA GLY A 18 -24.33 28.12 -19.86
C GLY A 18 -23.20 27.56 -18.96
N ARG A 19 -21.93 27.58 -19.39
CA ARG A 19 -20.77 27.01 -18.67
C ARG A 19 -19.66 28.03 -18.38
N ALA A 20 -20.04 29.28 -18.10
CA ALA A 20 -19.07 30.37 -17.92
C ALA A 20 -18.13 30.14 -16.72
N GLY A 21 -18.67 29.59 -15.60
CA GLY A 21 -17.90 29.30 -14.40
C GLY A 21 -16.90 28.15 -14.60
N GLU A 22 -17.34 27.04 -15.23
CA GLU A 22 -16.48 25.90 -15.54
C GLU A 22 -15.41 26.29 -16.55
N ARG A 23 -15.73 27.08 -17.58
CA ARG A 23 -14.77 27.59 -18.56
C ARG A 23 -13.68 28.43 -17.90
N ALA A 24 -14.04 29.37 -17.05
CA ALA A 24 -13.09 30.23 -16.36
C ALA A 24 -12.11 29.41 -15.48
N ARG A 25 -12.61 28.37 -14.82
CA ARG A 25 -11.78 27.47 -14.02
C ARG A 25 -10.86 26.59 -14.87
N ILE A 26 -11.33 26.14 -16.03
CA ILE A 26 -10.51 25.42 -17.02
C ILE A 26 -9.39 26.32 -17.55
N GLU A 27 -9.71 27.56 -17.92
CA GLU A 27 -8.75 28.55 -18.42
C GLU A 27 -7.67 28.84 -17.36
N ALA A 28 -8.08 29.01 -16.11
CA ALA A 28 -7.14 29.17 -14.99
C ALA A 28 -6.24 27.93 -14.82
N ALA A 29 -6.81 26.71 -14.90
CA ALA A 29 -6.06 25.46 -14.77
C ALA A 29 -5.02 25.26 -15.88
N VAL A 30 -5.35 25.63 -17.10
CA VAL A 30 -4.45 25.50 -18.26
C VAL A 30 -3.30 26.53 -18.19
N THR A 31 -3.53 27.70 -17.61
CA THR A 31 -2.50 28.75 -17.47
C THR A 31 -1.64 28.57 -16.21
N ASP A 32 -2.16 27.89 -15.19
CA ASP A 32 -1.41 27.62 -13.94
C ASP A 32 -0.49 26.41 -14.10
N ALA A 33 0.82 26.65 -14.13
CA ALA A 33 1.83 25.59 -14.16
C ALA A 33 1.84 24.72 -12.89
N GLY A 34 1.20 25.13 -11.82
CA GLY A 34 1.05 24.40 -10.56
C GLY A 34 -0.11 23.42 -10.56
N CYS A 35 -1.13 23.58 -11.40
CA CYS A 35 -2.27 22.68 -11.47
C CYS A 35 -1.85 21.30 -11.98
N ARG A 36 -2.25 20.25 -11.27
CA ARG A 36 -1.85 18.84 -11.55
C ARG A 36 -3.00 17.97 -12.05
N LEU A 37 -4.21 18.23 -11.57
CA LEU A 37 -5.39 17.44 -11.90
C LEU A 37 -6.61 18.33 -12.09
N VAL A 38 -7.32 18.14 -13.21
CA VAL A 38 -8.68 18.62 -13.42
C VAL A 38 -9.60 17.40 -13.55
N LEU A 39 -10.49 17.22 -12.59
CA LEU A 39 -11.54 16.20 -12.62
C LEU A 39 -12.85 16.83 -13.03
N ILE A 40 -13.44 16.34 -14.13
CA ILE A 40 -14.75 16.73 -14.66
C ILE A 40 -15.71 15.58 -14.40
N ASP A 41 -16.58 15.72 -13.39
CA ASP A 41 -17.54 14.67 -13.07
C ASP A 41 -18.99 15.17 -13.24
N GLY A 42 -19.90 14.25 -13.56
CA GLY A 42 -21.31 14.57 -13.76
C GLY A 42 -22.10 13.39 -14.31
N GLU A 43 -23.43 13.58 -14.41
CA GLU A 43 -24.33 12.59 -14.98
C GLU A 43 -24.05 12.32 -16.48
N PRO A 44 -24.50 11.18 -17.04
CA PRO A 44 -24.40 10.94 -18.47
C PRO A 44 -25.07 12.06 -19.28
N GLY A 45 -24.42 12.50 -20.36
CA GLY A 45 -25.01 13.47 -21.30
C GLY A 45 -24.98 14.94 -20.88
N VAL A 46 -24.49 15.31 -19.69
CA VAL A 46 -24.42 16.70 -19.20
C VAL A 46 -23.35 17.57 -19.88
N GLY A 47 -22.51 17.00 -20.74
CA GLY A 47 -21.50 17.71 -21.53
C GLY A 47 -20.07 17.66 -20.95
N LYS A 48 -19.70 16.59 -20.20
CA LYS A 48 -18.34 16.37 -19.68
C LYS A 48 -17.28 16.34 -20.78
N THR A 49 -17.48 15.49 -21.78
CA THR A 49 -16.62 15.37 -22.96
C THR A 49 -16.42 16.73 -23.63
N ARG A 50 -17.48 17.55 -23.75
CA ARG A 50 -17.40 18.87 -24.37
C ARG A 50 -16.57 19.86 -23.56
N LEU A 51 -16.63 19.78 -22.22
CA LEU A 51 -15.76 20.57 -21.35
C LEU A 51 -14.30 20.10 -21.43
N LEU A 52 -14.08 18.78 -21.54
CA LEU A 52 -12.75 18.23 -21.76
C LEU A 52 -12.16 18.66 -23.11
N GLU A 53 -12.96 18.62 -24.19
CA GLU A 53 -12.57 19.15 -25.49
C GLU A 53 -12.21 20.64 -25.42
N HIS A 54 -13.00 21.44 -24.69
CA HIS A 54 -12.68 22.85 -24.48
C HIS A 54 -11.33 23.03 -23.75
N LEU A 55 -11.05 22.21 -22.76
CA LEU A 55 -9.76 22.20 -22.07
C LEU A 55 -8.62 21.89 -23.06
N VAL A 56 -8.80 20.88 -23.91
CA VAL A 56 -7.87 20.51 -24.97
C VAL A 56 -7.64 21.66 -25.95
N GLU A 57 -8.73 22.31 -26.44
CA GLU A 57 -8.64 23.48 -27.31
C GLU A 57 -7.85 24.65 -26.67
N ARG A 58 -8.10 24.91 -25.38
CA ARG A 58 -7.39 25.96 -24.61
C ARG A 58 -5.93 25.62 -24.38
N ALA A 59 -5.64 24.35 -24.13
CA ALA A 59 -4.26 23.87 -23.97
C ALA A 59 -3.45 24.01 -25.27
N HIS A 60 -4.04 23.64 -26.41
CA HIS A 60 -3.43 23.86 -27.72
C HIS A 60 -3.21 25.35 -28.01
N ALA A 61 -4.20 26.21 -27.72
CA ALA A 61 -4.07 27.66 -27.88
C ALA A 61 -2.99 28.26 -26.99
N ALA A 62 -2.71 27.63 -25.83
CA ALA A 62 -1.62 28.01 -24.94
C ALA A 62 -0.25 27.43 -25.36
N GLY A 63 -0.16 26.70 -26.47
CA GLY A 63 1.08 26.10 -26.98
C GLY A 63 1.52 24.83 -26.23
N ARG A 64 0.65 24.22 -25.41
CA ARG A 64 0.97 23.00 -24.67
C ARG A 64 0.84 21.76 -25.57
N THR A 65 1.68 20.75 -25.31
CA THR A 65 1.52 19.44 -25.93
C THR A 65 0.28 18.77 -25.35
N VAL A 66 -0.62 18.28 -26.22
CA VAL A 66 -1.85 17.65 -25.79
C VAL A 66 -1.91 16.20 -26.25
N LEU A 67 -2.17 15.31 -25.29
CA LEU A 67 -2.44 13.90 -25.48
C LEU A 67 -3.88 13.65 -25.07
N ALA A 68 -4.69 13.06 -25.94
CA ALA A 68 -6.09 12.82 -25.64
C ALA A 68 -6.46 11.36 -25.93
N GLY A 69 -7.05 10.68 -24.95
CA GLY A 69 -7.52 9.31 -25.08
C GLY A 69 -8.90 9.14 -24.46
N SER A 70 -9.67 8.19 -24.96
CA SER A 70 -10.99 7.87 -24.44
C SER A 70 -11.11 6.38 -24.14
N ALA A 71 -11.94 6.03 -23.16
CA ALA A 71 -12.27 4.63 -22.89
C ALA A 71 -13.71 4.33 -23.28
N THR A 72 -13.93 3.15 -23.82
CA THR A 72 -15.29 2.67 -24.13
C THR A 72 -15.61 1.42 -23.29
N GLU A 73 -16.88 1.18 -23.03
CA GLU A 73 -17.34 -0.01 -22.28
C GLU A 73 -16.81 -1.32 -22.86
N PHE A 74 -16.58 -1.35 -24.14
CA PHE A 74 -16.19 -2.53 -24.90
C PHE A 74 -14.66 -2.72 -24.96
N GLU A 75 -13.89 -1.68 -24.70
CA GLU A 75 -12.41 -1.70 -24.66
C GLU A 75 -11.83 -2.10 -23.34
N ARG A 76 -12.63 -2.34 -22.32
CA ARG A 76 -12.18 -2.79 -20.98
C ARG A 76 -11.22 -3.97 -20.98
N LEU A 77 -11.10 -4.68 -22.09
CA LEU A 77 -10.22 -5.84 -22.25
C LEU A 77 -8.96 -5.52 -23.07
N VAL A 78 -8.82 -4.34 -23.59
CA VAL A 78 -7.61 -3.90 -24.32
C VAL A 78 -6.68 -3.21 -23.31
N PRO A 79 -5.57 -3.85 -22.92
CA PRO A 79 -4.66 -3.23 -21.99
C PRO A 79 -4.15 -1.88 -22.50
N PHE A 80 -4.22 -0.84 -21.69
CA PHE A 80 -3.78 0.51 -22.00
C PHE A 80 -4.52 1.19 -23.17
N GLY A 81 -5.71 0.72 -23.56
CA GLY A 81 -6.43 1.20 -24.76
C GLY A 81 -6.47 2.72 -24.86
N MET A 82 -6.94 3.41 -23.82
CA MET A 82 -7.03 4.88 -23.83
C MET A 82 -5.66 5.60 -23.88
N TYR A 83 -4.59 5.00 -23.38
CA TYR A 83 -3.23 5.55 -23.50
C TYR A 83 -2.64 5.30 -24.88
N VAL A 84 -2.90 4.14 -25.48
CA VAL A 84 -2.54 3.86 -26.87
C VAL A 84 -3.19 4.90 -27.80
N ASP A 85 -4.46 5.19 -27.63
CA ASP A 85 -5.18 6.26 -28.35
C ASP A 85 -4.48 7.61 -28.17
N ALA A 86 -4.16 7.96 -26.92
CA ALA A 86 -3.54 9.25 -26.61
C ALA A 86 -2.17 9.41 -27.27
N PHE A 87 -1.35 8.36 -27.29
CA PHE A 87 -0.01 8.42 -27.89
C PHE A 87 -0.02 8.26 -29.42
N THR A 88 -1.01 7.57 -30.00
CA THR A 88 -1.16 7.48 -31.46
C THR A 88 -1.38 8.85 -32.08
N GLN A 89 -2.07 9.76 -31.39
CA GLN A 89 -2.32 11.13 -31.87
C GLN A 89 -1.07 12.02 -31.83
N LEU A 90 -0.03 11.64 -31.08
CA LEU A 90 1.21 12.40 -30.99
C LEU A 90 2.02 12.34 -32.29
N SER A 91 1.90 11.25 -33.04
CA SER A 91 2.63 11.01 -34.30
C SER A 91 2.23 11.94 -35.43
N ASP A 92 1.08 12.59 -35.38
CA ASP A 92 0.49 13.34 -36.49
C ASP A 92 0.91 14.82 -36.59
N GLY A 93 1.91 15.33 -35.85
CA GLY A 93 2.12 16.76 -35.95
C GLY A 93 3.34 17.44 -35.30
N THR A 94 4.21 16.77 -34.63
CA THR A 94 5.35 17.44 -33.93
C THR A 94 6.69 16.90 -34.42
N PRO A 95 7.60 17.70 -35.02
CA PRO A 95 8.91 17.23 -35.45
C PRO A 95 9.73 16.68 -34.28
N GLY A 96 10.16 15.40 -34.38
CA GLY A 96 10.89 14.70 -33.32
C GLY A 96 10.04 13.97 -32.28
N ALA A 97 8.70 14.10 -32.34
CA ALA A 97 7.78 13.36 -31.46
C ALA A 97 7.49 11.94 -31.97
N ASP A 98 7.70 11.67 -33.26
CA ASP A 98 7.43 10.37 -33.88
C ASP A 98 8.21 9.24 -33.22
N ASP A 99 9.52 9.43 -32.97
CA ASP A 99 10.37 8.43 -32.31
C ASP A 99 9.94 8.17 -30.86
N LEU A 100 9.49 9.22 -30.14
CA LEU A 100 9.02 9.15 -28.77
C LEU A 100 7.64 8.50 -28.68
N ALA A 101 6.74 8.86 -29.58
CA ALA A 101 5.42 8.25 -29.69
C ALA A 101 5.53 6.76 -30.05
N GLU A 102 6.37 6.43 -31.02
CA GLU A 102 6.63 5.04 -31.41
C GLU A 102 7.29 4.23 -30.29
N ALA A 103 8.19 4.82 -29.50
CA ALA A 103 8.77 4.20 -28.33
C ALA A 103 7.72 3.95 -27.23
N ALA A 104 6.83 4.93 -26.98
CA ALA A 104 5.72 4.79 -26.03
C ALA A 104 4.73 3.72 -26.48
N LEU A 105 4.32 3.75 -27.74
CA LEU A 105 3.41 2.77 -28.33
C LEU A 105 4.02 1.36 -28.32
N ARG A 106 5.28 1.20 -28.71
CA ARG A 106 5.99 -0.08 -28.57
C ARG A 106 6.00 -0.56 -27.11
N THR A 107 6.24 0.33 -26.17
CA THR A 107 6.28 0.02 -24.74
C THR A 107 4.88 -0.37 -24.23
N LEU A 108 3.83 0.33 -24.61
CA LEU A 108 2.43 0.03 -24.23
C LEU A 108 1.93 -1.26 -24.90
N LEU A 109 2.20 -1.43 -26.19
CA LEU A 109 1.79 -2.61 -26.95
C LEU A 109 2.56 -3.87 -26.55
N SER A 110 3.85 -3.74 -26.21
CA SER A 110 4.63 -4.85 -25.68
C SER A 110 4.14 -5.23 -24.27
N ALA A 111 3.81 -4.27 -23.44
CA ALA A 111 3.22 -4.52 -22.13
C ALA A 111 1.79 -5.08 -22.19
N GLY A 112 1.08 -4.85 -23.28
CA GLY A 112 -0.22 -5.44 -23.59
C GLY A 112 -0.16 -6.83 -24.24
N ALA A 113 0.98 -7.24 -24.78
CA ALA A 113 1.18 -8.56 -25.36
C ALA A 113 1.25 -9.64 -24.26
N ALA A 114 0.52 -10.73 -24.46
CA ALA A 114 0.26 -11.77 -23.46
C ALA A 114 1.51 -12.54 -22.96
N ASP A 115 2.67 -12.32 -23.53
CA ASP A 115 3.89 -13.13 -23.27
C ASP A 115 4.99 -12.39 -22.49
N GLN A 116 4.78 -11.12 -22.12
CA GLN A 116 5.78 -10.36 -21.39
C GLN A 116 5.27 -10.02 -19.97
N GLY A 117 6.08 -10.47 -18.97
CA GLY A 117 5.75 -10.32 -17.56
C GLY A 117 5.61 -8.86 -17.13
N GLN A 118 4.93 -8.67 -16.04
CA GLN A 118 4.59 -7.41 -15.36
C GLN A 118 5.72 -6.41 -15.12
N LEU A 119 6.97 -6.78 -15.35
CA LEU A 119 8.13 -5.88 -15.39
C LEU A 119 8.01 -4.84 -16.46
N ASP A 120 7.45 -5.20 -17.60
CA ASP A 120 7.20 -4.26 -18.66
C ASP A 120 6.19 -3.19 -18.23
N ARG A 121 5.26 -3.48 -17.33
CA ARG A 121 4.31 -2.46 -16.88
C ARG A 121 4.96 -1.36 -16.04
N TYR A 122 5.83 -1.69 -15.10
CA TYR A 122 6.48 -0.63 -14.30
C TYR A 122 7.56 0.09 -15.10
N HIS A 123 8.32 -0.62 -15.89
CA HIS A 123 9.17 0.00 -16.90
C HIS A 123 8.29 0.81 -17.87
N THR A 124 7.11 0.29 -18.24
CA THR A 124 6.09 1.01 -18.97
C THR A 124 5.64 2.25 -18.21
N TYR A 125 5.20 2.14 -16.94
CA TYR A 125 4.76 3.29 -16.14
C TYR A 125 5.86 4.31 -15.92
N ARG A 126 7.07 3.86 -15.61
CA ARG A 126 8.25 4.74 -15.51
C ARG A 126 8.65 5.32 -16.85
N GLY A 127 8.61 4.53 -17.90
CA GLY A 127 8.88 4.98 -19.27
C GLY A 127 7.88 6.02 -19.72
N ILE A 128 6.59 5.76 -19.52
CA ILE A 128 5.51 6.71 -19.83
C ILE A 128 5.64 7.98 -18.96
N ARG A 129 5.91 7.84 -17.67
CA ARG A 129 6.14 8.99 -16.81
C ARG A 129 7.38 9.80 -17.23
N ALA A 130 8.48 9.15 -17.61
CA ALA A 130 9.69 9.81 -18.09
C ALA A 130 9.42 10.55 -19.42
N LEU A 131 8.69 9.92 -20.34
CA LEU A 131 8.23 10.53 -21.57
C LEU A 131 7.35 11.77 -21.31
N LEU A 132 6.34 11.63 -20.44
CA LEU A 132 5.48 12.75 -20.04
C LEU A 132 6.26 13.88 -19.37
N THR A 133 7.30 13.53 -18.59
CA THR A 133 8.22 14.50 -17.99
C THR A 133 9.04 15.21 -19.06
N HIS A 134 9.53 14.50 -20.06
CA HIS A 134 10.27 15.08 -21.17
C HIS A 134 9.38 16.01 -22.03
N LEU A 135 8.17 15.55 -22.38
CA LEU A 135 7.20 16.35 -23.13
C LEU A 135 6.71 17.59 -22.34
N ALA A 136 6.72 17.53 -21.00
CA ALA A 136 6.31 18.67 -20.17
C ALA A 136 7.41 19.73 -20.01
N ALA A 137 8.67 19.39 -20.29
CA ALA A 137 9.81 20.26 -20.02
C ALA A 137 9.84 21.54 -20.87
N ASP A 138 9.41 21.47 -22.14
CA ASP A 138 9.53 22.59 -23.09
C ASP A 138 8.34 23.56 -23.00
N HIS A 139 7.11 23.06 -23.17
CA HIS A 139 5.91 23.90 -23.29
C HIS A 139 4.77 23.46 -22.36
N GLY A 140 5.03 22.48 -21.50
CA GLY A 140 4.04 21.83 -20.67
C GLY A 140 3.18 20.82 -21.46
N THR A 141 2.66 19.82 -20.77
CA THR A 141 1.86 18.74 -21.37
C THR A 141 0.52 18.58 -20.66
N VAL A 142 -0.53 18.36 -21.45
CA VAL A 142 -1.86 18.00 -20.98
C VAL A 142 -2.17 16.59 -21.45
N LEU A 143 -2.51 15.70 -20.51
CA LEU A 143 -3.06 14.38 -20.78
C LEU A 143 -4.55 14.40 -20.45
N ALA A 144 -5.40 14.31 -21.46
CA ALA A 144 -6.86 14.33 -21.35
C ALA A 144 -7.41 12.90 -21.50
N LEU A 145 -8.10 12.40 -20.48
CA LEU A 145 -8.67 11.05 -20.44
C LEU A 145 -10.18 11.14 -20.28
N ASP A 146 -10.92 10.75 -21.33
CA ASP A 146 -12.37 10.76 -21.31
C ASP A 146 -12.94 9.40 -20.91
N ASP A 147 -14.09 9.44 -20.22
CA ASP A 147 -14.82 8.26 -19.76
C ASP A 147 -13.97 7.24 -18.99
N LEU A 148 -13.06 7.72 -18.11
CA LEU A 148 -12.14 6.88 -17.31
C LEU A 148 -12.83 5.72 -16.56
N HIS A 149 -14.12 5.84 -16.26
CA HIS A 149 -14.91 4.78 -15.63
C HIS A 149 -15.09 3.52 -16.49
N TRP A 150 -14.82 3.60 -17.80
CA TRP A 150 -14.78 2.49 -18.73
C TRP A 150 -13.37 1.94 -18.98
N ALA A 151 -12.33 2.55 -18.39
CA ALA A 151 -10.97 2.16 -18.64
C ALA A 151 -10.67 0.73 -18.17
N ASP A 152 -9.74 0.08 -18.85
CA ASP A 152 -9.17 -1.21 -18.46
C ASP A 152 -8.35 -1.07 -17.17
N THR A 153 -8.16 -2.18 -16.46
CA THR A 153 -7.41 -2.19 -15.19
C THR A 153 -5.98 -1.64 -15.33
N PRO A 154 -5.16 -2.04 -16.34
CA PRO A 154 -3.85 -1.44 -16.57
C PRO A 154 -3.87 0.08 -16.79
N SER A 155 -4.87 0.60 -17.51
CA SER A 155 -5.04 2.05 -17.67
C SER A 155 -5.35 2.75 -16.35
N LEU A 156 -6.19 2.16 -15.49
CA LEU A 156 -6.47 2.68 -14.16
C LEU A 156 -5.22 2.67 -13.27
N GLU A 157 -4.45 1.60 -13.28
CA GLU A 157 -3.19 1.47 -12.53
C GLU A 157 -2.14 2.49 -12.98
N LEU A 158 -2.00 2.72 -14.31
CA LEU A 158 -1.11 3.75 -14.83
C LEU A 158 -1.58 5.16 -14.42
N THR A 159 -2.89 5.41 -14.46
CA THR A 159 -3.48 6.67 -13.98
C THR A 159 -3.18 6.88 -12.50
N GLU A 160 -3.32 5.84 -11.68
CA GLU A 160 -2.97 5.85 -10.26
C GLU A 160 -1.48 6.17 -10.04
N PHE A 161 -0.61 5.51 -10.79
CA PHE A 161 0.82 5.75 -10.72
C PHE A 161 1.16 7.21 -11.04
N LEU A 162 0.55 7.79 -12.08
CA LEU A 162 0.76 9.19 -12.46
C LEU A 162 0.19 10.17 -11.43
N LEU A 163 -0.92 9.85 -10.77
CA LEU A 163 -1.49 10.67 -9.69
C LEU A 163 -0.61 10.64 -8.43
N ARG A 164 -0.06 9.48 -8.07
CA ARG A 164 0.83 9.34 -6.92
C ARG A 164 2.25 9.87 -7.18
N ARG A 165 2.73 9.75 -8.40
CA ARG A 165 4.08 10.15 -8.83
C ARG A 165 3.99 10.99 -10.10
N PRO A 166 3.46 12.22 -10.01
CA PRO A 166 3.25 13.05 -11.19
C PRO A 166 4.57 13.30 -11.92
N PRO A 167 4.52 13.47 -13.26
CA PRO A 167 5.62 14.02 -14.05
C PRO A 167 6.07 15.39 -13.52
N ALA A 168 7.05 16.00 -14.18
CA ALA A 168 7.60 17.30 -13.78
C ALA A 168 6.55 18.44 -13.75
N ALA A 169 6.93 19.59 -13.21
CA ALA A 169 6.12 20.80 -13.28
C ALA A 169 5.73 21.11 -14.74
N GLY A 170 4.49 21.55 -14.95
CA GLY A 170 3.95 21.77 -16.28
C GLY A 170 3.12 20.61 -16.84
N PHE A 171 3.05 19.47 -16.14
CA PHE A 171 2.15 18.38 -16.51
C PHE A 171 0.77 18.57 -15.87
N LEU A 172 -0.28 18.49 -16.68
CA LEU A 172 -1.68 18.55 -16.26
C LEU A 172 -2.41 17.27 -16.71
N LEU A 173 -2.99 16.56 -15.77
CA LEU A 173 -3.90 15.45 -16.04
C LEU A 173 -5.34 15.96 -16.00
N ALA A 174 -6.11 15.77 -17.07
CA ALA A 174 -7.52 16.11 -17.15
C ALA A 174 -8.34 14.82 -17.32
N ILE A 175 -9.29 14.58 -16.44
CA ILE A 175 -10.09 13.35 -16.40
C ILE A 175 -11.57 13.71 -16.48
N ALA A 176 -12.32 13.03 -17.36
CA ALA A 176 -13.76 13.05 -17.31
C ALA A 176 -14.31 11.66 -16.91
N CYS A 177 -15.29 11.64 -15.99
CA CYS A 177 -15.93 10.42 -15.54
C CYS A 177 -17.35 10.66 -15.01
N ARG A 178 -18.12 9.58 -14.79
CA ARG A 178 -19.45 9.66 -14.16
C ARG A 178 -19.32 9.85 -12.65
N SER A 179 -20.16 10.72 -12.07
CA SER A 179 -20.15 10.97 -10.61
C SER A 179 -20.45 9.73 -9.79
N SER A 180 -21.29 8.82 -10.30
CA SER A 180 -21.68 7.58 -9.63
C SER A 180 -20.58 6.50 -9.63
N VAL A 181 -19.56 6.60 -10.50
CA VAL A 181 -18.52 5.57 -10.69
C VAL A 181 -17.14 6.22 -10.85
N ILE A 182 -16.80 7.12 -9.94
CA ILE A 182 -15.43 7.68 -9.92
C ILE A 182 -14.47 6.58 -9.40
N PRO A 183 -13.41 6.24 -10.13
CA PRO A 183 -12.44 5.25 -9.64
C PRO A 183 -11.87 5.65 -8.28
N PRO A 184 -11.70 4.69 -7.32
CA PRO A 184 -11.25 4.98 -5.95
C PRO A 184 -9.98 5.83 -5.88
N VAL A 185 -9.03 5.55 -6.77
CA VAL A 185 -7.75 6.26 -6.87
C VAL A 185 -7.91 7.76 -7.17
N VAL A 186 -8.90 8.12 -7.98
CA VAL A 186 -9.21 9.52 -8.31
C VAL A 186 -9.94 10.18 -7.13
N CYS A 187 -10.83 9.43 -6.46
CA CYS A 187 -11.46 9.87 -5.22
C CYS A 187 -10.43 10.26 -4.16
N ASP A 188 -9.40 9.42 -3.95
CA ASP A 188 -8.33 9.67 -2.99
C ASP A 188 -7.52 10.92 -3.31
N ALA A 189 -7.22 11.13 -4.60
CA ALA A 189 -6.50 12.33 -5.05
C ALA A 189 -7.28 13.61 -4.75
N VAL A 190 -8.61 13.58 -4.94
CA VAL A 190 -9.51 14.72 -4.66
C VAL A 190 -9.71 14.92 -3.16
N ALA A 191 -9.81 13.83 -2.37
CA ALA A 191 -10.07 13.88 -0.93
C ALA A 191 -8.94 14.57 -0.14
N ARG A 192 -7.71 14.56 -0.64
CA ARG A 192 -6.54 15.20 -0.02
C ARG A 192 -6.59 16.74 0.02
N ARG A 193 -7.59 17.38 -0.60
CA ARG A 193 -7.76 18.84 -0.67
C ARG A 193 -6.50 19.60 -1.11
N ASP A 194 -5.71 18.99 -2.00
CA ASP A 194 -4.55 19.65 -2.61
C ASP A 194 -5.05 20.82 -3.48
N PRO A 195 -4.58 22.06 -3.27
CA PRO A 195 -4.98 23.21 -4.08
C PRO A 195 -4.63 23.07 -5.56
N ARG A 196 -3.77 22.13 -5.92
CA ARG A 196 -3.38 21.79 -7.30
C ARG A 196 -4.36 20.86 -7.99
N VAL A 197 -5.43 20.45 -7.31
CA VAL A 197 -6.49 19.57 -7.81
C VAL A 197 -7.79 20.36 -7.94
N ILE A 198 -8.31 20.47 -9.15
CA ILE A 198 -9.56 21.15 -9.47
C ILE A 198 -10.63 20.11 -9.77
N ARG A 199 -11.72 20.13 -9.04
CA ARG A 199 -12.90 19.32 -9.33
C ARG A 199 -14.01 20.20 -9.92
N LEU A 200 -14.53 19.79 -11.07
CA LEU A 200 -15.65 20.40 -11.78
C LEU A 200 -16.83 19.43 -11.82
N SER A 201 -17.73 19.56 -10.85
CA SER A 201 -18.98 18.78 -10.87
C SER A 201 -20.00 19.45 -11.79
N VAL A 202 -20.27 18.82 -12.94
CA VAL A 202 -21.09 19.38 -14.00
C VAL A 202 -22.55 19.09 -13.74
N ALA A 203 -23.33 20.14 -13.46
CA ALA A 203 -24.79 20.05 -13.31
C ALA A 203 -25.50 20.13 -14.69
N PRO A 204 -26.78 19.72 -14.80
CA PRO A 204 -27.59 20.02 -15.97
C PRO A 204 -27.67 21.54 -16.28
N LEU A 205 -28.02 21.92 -17.51
CA LEU A 205 -28.18 23.33 -17.90
C LEU A 205 -29.42 23.91 -17.22
N ASP A 206 -29.37 25.20 -16.93
CA ASP A 206 -30.57 25.97 -16.55
C ASP A 206 -31.50 26.20 -17.75
N GLU A 207 -32.68 26.73 -17.49
CA GLU A 207 -33.71 26.91 -18.54
C GLU A 207 -33.27 27.88 -19.65
N ASP A 208 -32.52 28.92 -19.30
CA ASP A 208 -32.08 29.95 -20.27
C ASP A 208 -30.97 29.39 -21.17
N ALA A 209 -30.00 28.68 -20.55
CA ALA A 209 -28.94 28.00 -21.31
C ALA A 209 -29.49 26.86 -22.18
N ALA A 210 -30.42 26.09 -21.66
CA ALA A 210 -31.10 25.05 -22.42
C ALA A 210 -31.91 25.64 -23.59
N ALA A 211 -32.63 26.75 -23.37
CA ALA A 211 -33.38 27.46 -24.43
C ALA A 211 -32.44 27.98 -25.54
N SER A 212 -31.24 28.43 -25.19
CA SER A 212 -30.24 28.93 -26.15
C SER A 212 -29.69 27.81 -27.06
N LEU A 213 -29.78 26.54 -26.65
CA LEU A 213 -29.39 25.40 -27.46
C LEU A 213 -30.50 25.00 -28.48
N MET A 214 -31.75 25.40 -28.23
CA MET A 214 -32.88 25.03 -29.11
C MET A 214 -32.97 25.99 -30.28
N PRO A 215 -33.37 25.52 -31.49
CA PRO A 215 -33.62 26.37 -32.66
C PRO A 215 -34.60 27.50 -32.33
N SER A 216 -34.39 28.66 -32.94
CA SER A 216 -35.21 29.87 -32.66
C SER A 216 -36.66 29.74 -33.10
N ASP A 217 -36.96 28.83 -34.01
CA ASP A 217 -38.27 28.55 -34.57
C ASP A 217 -39.12 27.59 -33.72
N VAL A 218 -38.53 26.98 -32.66
CA VAL A 218 -39.28 26.12 -31.75
C VAL A 218 -40.23 26.96 -30.86
N ASP A 219 -41.51 26.59 -30.82
CA ASP A 219 -42.53 27.27 -30.00
C ASP A 219 -42.11 27.35 -28.50
N PRO A 220 -42.29 28.48 -27.81
CA PRO A 220 -41.94 28.65 -26.38
C PRO A 220 -42.59 27.66 -25.43
N ARG A 221 -43.78 27.13 -25.75
CA ARG A 221 -44.44 26.07 -24.97
C ARG A 221 -43.71 24.75 -25.14
N ARG A 222 -43.33 24.42 -26.38
CA ARG A 222 -42.54 23.22 -26.69
C ARG A 222 -41.15 23.28 -26.04
N ARG A 223 -40.45 24.43 -26.06
CA ARG A 223 -39.15 24.59 -25.35
C ARG A 223 -39.26 24.29 -23.87
N ARG A 224 -40.25 24.85 -23.16
CA ARG A 224 -40.48 24.59 -21.73
C ARG A 224 -40.81 23.13 -21.45
N LEU A 225 -41.54 22.47 -22.34
CA LEU A 225 -41.87 21.07 -22.24
C LEU A 225 -40.61 20.19 -22.37
N MET A 226 -39.81 20.46 -23.39
CA MET A 226 -38.54 19.80 -23.65
C MET A 226 -37.57 19.99 -22.48
N TYR A 227 -37.47 21.20 -21.90
CA TYR A 227 -36.66 21.46 -20.72
C TYR A 227 -37.12 20.63 -19.54
N ARG A 228 -38.42 20.60 -19.24
CA ARG A 228 -38.96 19.76 -18.14
C ARG A 228 -38.69 18.29 -18.32
N VAL A 229 -38.84 17.76 -19.52
CA VAL A 229 -38.66 16.35 -19.85
C VAL A 229 -37.17 15.99 -19.80
N SER A 230 -36.28 16.83 -20.30
CA SER A 230 -34.83 16.62 -20.31
C SER A 230 -34.15 16.89 -18.98
N GLY A 231 -34.83 17.64 -18.08
CA GLY A 231 -34.21 18.14 -16.86
C GLY A 231 -33.00 19.04 -17.11
N GLY A 232 -32.89 19.67 -18.28
CA GLY A 232 -31.74 20.47 -18.68
C GLY A 232 -30.53 19.68 -19.15
N ASN A 233 -30.64 18.35 -19.35
CA ASN A 233 -29.56 17.53 -19.88
C ASN A 233 -29.43 17.74 -21.40
N PRO A 234 -28.27 18.23 -21.91
CA PRO A 234 -28.09 18.54 -23.33
C PRO A 234 -28.33 17.35 -24.25
N LEU A 235 -27.90 16.14 -23.87
CA LEU A 235 -28.09 14.95 -24.71
C LEU A 235 -29.56 14.59 -24.84
N PHE A 236 -30.33 14.72 -23.76
CA PHE A 236 -31.77 14.50 -23.81
C PHE A 236 -32.50 15.61 -24.57
N LEU A 237 -32.07 16.87 -24.44
CA LEU A 237 -32.60 17.98 -25.24
C LEU A 237 -32.42 17.70 -26.73
N GLN A 238 -31.26 17.23 -27.16
CA GLN A 238 -30.97 16.85 -28.52
C GLN A 238 -31.89 15.76 -29.05
N ALA A 239 -32.05 14.68 -28.28
CA ALA A 239 -32.92 13.57 -28.65
C ALA A 239 -34.40 14.00 -28.76
N LEU A 240 -34.82 14.99 -27.95
CA LEU A 240 -36.19 15.50 -27.98
C LEU A 240 -36.45 16.51 -29.09
N LEU A 241 -35.43 17.14 -29.69
CA LEU A 241 -35.58 18.03 -30.82
C LEU A 241 -36.21 17.31 -32.04
N ASP A 242 -35.81 16.07 -32.27
CA ASP A 242 -36.29 15.24 -33.36
C ASP A 242 -37.60 14.48 -33.03
N ALA A 243 -38.08 14.58 -31.78
CA ALA A 243 -39.30 13.91 -31.36
C ALA A 243 -40.56 14.68 -31.76
N GLY A 244 -41.59 13.97 -32.26
CA GLY A 244 -42.88 14.57 -32.56
C GLY A 244 -43.67 15.08 -31.34
N ASP A 245 -44.60 16.04 -31.52
CA ASP A 245 -45.36 16.67 -30.41
C ASP A 245 -46.17 15.69 -29.59
N THR A 246 -46.71 14.62 -30.20
CA THR A 246 -47.43 13.55 -29.49
C THR A 246 -46.53 12.78 -28.55
N THR A 247 -45.30 12.50 -28.93
CA THR A 247 -44.29 11.80 -28.14
C THR A 247 -43.84 12.65 -26.95
N LEU A 248 -43.64 13.92 -27.15
CA LEU A 248 -43.31 14.89 -26.11
C LEU A 248 -44.40 15.04 -25.05
N ALA A 249 -45.67 15.06 -25.46
CA ALA A 249 -46.81 15.14 -24.52
C ALA A 249 -46.92 13.85 -23.68
N GLU A 250 -46.81 12.68 -24.29
CA GLU A 250 -46.80 11.38 -23.57
C GLU A 250 -45.66 11.25 -22.53
N LEU A 251 -44.48 11.81 -22.87
CA LEU A 251 -43.33 11.83 -21.97
C LEU A 251 -43.47 12.82 -20.82
N ALA A 252 -44.21 13.93 -21.05
CA ALA A 252 -44.45 14.94 -20.03
C ALA A 252 -45.50 14.56 -18.99
N ASP A 253 -46.45 13.68 -19.33
CA ASP A 253 -47.48 13.14 -18.42
C ASP A 253 -46.95 12.01 -17.51
N GLY A 254 -45.72 11.53 -17.75
CA GLY A 254 -45.03 10.56 -16.86
C GLY A 254 -44.66 11.15 -15.51
N ARG A 255 -44.99 10.45 -14.43
CA ARG A 255 -44.85 10.91 -13.02
C ARG A 255 -43.44 11.42 -12.69
N PRO A 256 -43.30 12.54 -11.98
CA PRO A 256 -42.00 13.07 -11.58
C PRO A 256 -41.34 12.16 -10.54
N GLY A 257 -40.14 11.72 -10.78
CA GLY A 257 -39.33 11.06 -9.74
C GLY A 257 -38.30 10.05 -10.18
N ALA A 258 -37.85 9.97 -11.44
CA ALA A 258 -36.87 8.96 -11.79
C ALA A 258 -35.85 9.43 -12.85
N THR A 259 -34.60 9.60 -12.42
CA THR A 259 -33.42 9.60 -13.32
C THR A 259 -33.40 8.31 -14.15
N LEU A 260 -33.85 7.18 -13.59
CA LEU A 260 -34.09 5.91 -14.29
C LEU A 260 -35.14 6.03 -15.41
N ALA A 261 -36.20 6.87 -15.26
CA ALA A 261 -37.22 7.09 -16.30
C ALA A 261 -36.67 7.90 -17.48
N LEU A 262 -35.71 8.77 -17.26
CA LEU A 262 -35.07 9.56 -18.34
C LEU A 262 -34.14 8.70 -19.21
N GLU A 263 -33.36 7.79 -18.64
CA GLU A 263 -32.54 6.82 -19.38
C GLU A 263 -33.43 5.87 -20.18
N GLN A 264 -34.54 5.40 -19.58
CA GLN A 264 -35.55 4.59 -20.28
C GLN A 264 -36.24 5.34 -21.41
N THR A 265 -36.47 6.64 -21.25
CA THR A 265 -37.05 7.52 -22.23
C THR A 265 -36.15 7.73 -23.45
N LEU A 266 -34.85 7.99 -23.20
CA LEU A 266 -33.86 8.10 -24.28
C LEU A 266 -33.71 6.77 -25.03
N LEU A 267 -33.62 5.66 -24.31
CA LEU A 267 -33.61 4.34 -24.93
C LEU A 267 -34.85 4.05 -25.74
N ALA A 268 -36.03 4.53 -25.31
CA ALA A 268 -37.28 4.42 -26.08
C ALA A 268 -37.25 5.23 -27.39
N VAL A 269 -36.67 6.45 -27.37
CA VAL A 269 -36.49 7.26 -28.59
C VAL A 269 -35.52 6.58 -29.56
N LEU A 270 -34.38 6.15 -29.05
CA LEU A 270 -33.37 5.44 -29.87
C LEU A 270 -33.87 4.12 -30.41
N ARG A 271 -34.71 3.39 -29.65
CA ARG A 271 -35.39 2.19 -30.15
C ARG A 271 -36.34 2.50 -31.30
N ARG A 272 -37.10 3.59 -31.25
CA ARG A 272 -37.94 4.03 -32.34
C ARG A 272 -37.14 4.37 -33.60
N GLU A 273 -35.98 5.02 -33.48
CA GLU A 273 -35.09 5.25 -34.62
C GLU A 273 -34.62 3.94 -35.25
N LEU A 274 -34.23 2.96 -34.42
CA LEU A 274 -33.84 1.62 -34.86
C LEU A 274 -35.02 0.85 -35.52
N ASP A 275 -36.26 1.06 -35.04
CA ASP A 275 -37.47 0.43 -35.59
C ASP A 275 -37.87 0.98 -36.98
N GLN A 276 -37.41 2.17 -37.33
CA GLN A 276 -37.62 2.76 -38.68
C GLN A 276 -36.69 2.18 -39.75
N LEU A 277 -35.65 1.43 -39.34
CA LEU A 277 -34.77 0.76 -40.28
C LEU A 277 -35.46 -0.40 -40.98
N THR A 278 -35.03 -0.66 -42.22
CA THR A 278 -35.38 -1.92 -42.90
C THR A 278 -34.93 -3.15 -42.06
N PRO A 279 -35.51 -4.31 -42.30
CA PRO A 279 -35.06 -5.54 -41.62
C PRO A 279 -33.56 -5.82 -41.77
N THR A 280 -33.02 -5.51 -42.99
CA THR A 280 -31.56 -5.65 -43.26
C THR A 280 -30.75 -4.58 -42.59
N GLY A 281 -31.20 -3.31 -42.57
CA GLY A 281 -30.57 -2.22 -41.83
C GLY A 281 -30.52 -2.50 -40.34
N ARG A 282 -31.60 -3.00 -39.77
CA ARG A 282 -31.66 -3.39 -38.36
C ARG A 282 -30.68 -4.54 -38.02
N ARG A 283 -30.60 -5.56 -38.87
CA ARG A 283 -29.62 -6.67 -38.70
C ARG A 283 -28.18 -6.15 -38.79
N ALA A 284 -27.89 -5.22 -39.71
CA ALA A 284 -26.58 -4.59 -39.83
C ALA A 284 -26.25 -3.74 -38.59
N ALA A 285 -27.21 -2.99 -38.02
CA ALA A 285 -27.05 -2.21 -36.79
C ALA A 285 -26.75 -3.15 -35.59
N HIS A 286 -27.49 -4.25 -35.45
CA HIS A 286 -27.24 -5.26 -34.43
C HIS A 286 -25.85 -5.89 -34.59
N ALA A 287 -25.46 -6.26 -35.82
CA ALA A 287 -24.15 -6.84 -36.11
C ALA A 287 -23.01 -5.86 -35.77
N ALA A 288 -23.16 -4.60 -36.18
CA ALA A 288 -22.22 -3.55 -35.85
C ALA A 288 -22.13 -3.31 -34.34
N ALA A 289 -23.26 -3.35 -33.62
CA ALA A 289 -23.28 -3.20 -32.16
C ALA A 289 -22.54 -4.32 -31.42
N VAL A 290 -22.70 -5.57 -31.86
CA VAL A 290 -22.00 -6.76 -31.33
C VAL A 290 -20.51 -6.71 -31.73
N ALA A 291 -20.19 -6.44 -32.98
CA ALA A 291 -18.81 -6.44 -33.49
C ALA A 291 -17.96 -5.30 -32.90
N GLY A 292 -18.57 -4.19 -32.51
CA GLY A 292 -17.88 -3.05 -31.93
C GLY A 292 -16.84 -2.43 -32.86
N GLU A 293 -15.63 -2.32 -32.39
CA GLU A 293 -14.49 -1.78 -33.14
C GLU A 293 -14.13 -2.59 -34.39
N LEU A 294 -14.52 -3.86 -34.42
CA LEU A 294 -14.34 -4.72 -35.58
C LEU A 294 -15.36 -4.46 -36.67
N ALA A 295 -16.32 -3.54 -36.50
CA ALA A 295 -17.46 -3.30 -37.36
C ALA A 295 -17.06 -2.75 -38.76
N SER A 296 -16.30 -3.53 -39.53
CA SER A 296 -16.06 -3.32 -40.96
C SER A 296 -17.17 -3.92 -41.78
N LEU A 297 -17.25 -3.53 -43.06
CA LEU A 297 -18.20 -4.14 -44.03
C LEU A 297 -18.12 -5.68 -44.00
N VAL A 298 -16.90 -6.23 -43.98
CA VAL A 298 -16.68 -7.69 -43.98
C VAL A 298 -17.24 -8.33 -42.72
N VAL A 299 -16.93 -7.73 -41.56
CA VAL A 299 -17.39 -8.28 -40.26
C VAL A 299 -18.90 -8.14 -40.11
N ILE A 300 -19.46 -6.98 -40.47
CA ILE A 300 -20.93 -6.75 -40.43
C ILE A 300 -21.63 -7.74 -41.37
N SER A 301 -21.15 -7.93 -42.62
CA SER A 301 -21.65 -8.91 -43.57
C SER A 301 -21.66 -10.33 -42.96
N HIS A 302 -20.54 -10.76 -42.39
CA HIS A 302 -20.40 -12.09 -41.76
C HIS A 302 -21.33 -12.25 -40.55
N VAL A 303 -21.37 -11.29 -39.66
CA VAL A 303 -22.14 -11.35 -38.39
C VAL A 303 -23.64 -11.22 -38.65
N ALA A 304 -24.06 -10.35 -39.58
CA ALA A 304 -25.45 -10.18 -39.97
C ALA A 304 -25.95 -11.28 -40.92
N GLU A 305 -25.05 -12.15 -41.43
CA GLU A 305 -25.36 -13.16 -42.47
C GLU A 305 -26.02 -12.52 -43.70
N LEU A 306 -25.40 -11.42 -44.20
CA LEU A 306 -25.77 -10.71 -45.38
C LEU A 306 -24.67 -10.84 -46.44
N ASP A 307 -25.05 -10.85 -47.70
CA ASP A 307 -24.06 -10.66 -48.79
C ASP A 307 -23.46 -9.25 -48.74
N ALA A 308 -22.29 -9.09 -49.33
CA ALA A 308 -21.52 -7.83 -49.26
C ALA A 308 -22.30 -6.62 -49.85
N ALA A 309 -23.10 -6.81 -50.90
CA ALA A 309 -23.87 -5.73 -51.51
C ALA A 309 -25.03 -5.28 -50.63
N THR A 310 -25.77 -6.26 -50.04
CA THR A 310 -26.84 -5.98 -49.10
C THR A 310 -26.30 -5.38 -47.79
N ALA A 311 -25.16 -5.81 -47.29
CA ALA A 311 -24.50 -5.24 -46.11
C ALA A 311 -24.05 -3.80 -46.38
N ALA A 312 -23.49 -3.51 -47.57
CA ALA A 312 -23.10 -2.16 -47.92
C ALA A 312 -24.33 -1.21 -48.00
N ALA A 313 -25.40 -1.65 -48.65
CA ALA A 313 -26.65 -0.86 -48.72
C ALA A 313 -27.26 -0.62 -47.32
N ALA A 314 -27.17 -1.59 -46.43
CA ALA A 314 -27.62 -1.47 -45.03
C ALA A 314 -26.75 -0.48 -44.21
N ILE A 315 -25.42 -0.49 -44.37
CA ILE A 315 -24.53 0.49 -43.75
C ILE A 315 -24.83 1.91 -44.28
N ASP A 316 -25.05 2.06 -45.58
CA ASP A 316 -25.45 3.34 -46.17
C ASP A 316 -26.80 3.84 -45.63
N GLU A 317 -27.75 2.93 -45.35
CA GLU A 317 -28.98 3.24 -44.64
C GLU A 317 -28.72 3.78 -43.24
N LEU A 318 -27.88 3.10 -42.45
CA LEU A 318 -27.50 3.56 -41.12
C LEU A 318 -26.86 4.96 -41.14
N CYS A 319 -26.00 5.22 -42.11
CA CYS A 319 -25.37 6.52 -42.29
C CYS A 319 -26.39 7.60 -42.71
N ARG A 320 -27.31 7.30 -43.65
CA ARG A 320 -28.38 8.22 -44.06
C ARG A 320 -29.36 8.55 -42.96
N GLN A 321 -29.67 7.60 -42.09
CA GLN A 321 -30.50 7.80 -40.88
C GLN A 321 -29.73 8.48 -39.74
N GLY A 322 -28.46 8.84 -39.93
CA GLY A 322 -27.66 9.54 -38.91
C GLY A 322 -27.31 8.70 -37.70
N LEU A 323 -27.44 7.35 -37.73
CA LEU A 323 -27.15 6.48 -36.61
C LEU A 323 -25.64 6.25 -36.43
N GLY A 324 -24.85 6.48 -37.48
CA GLY A 324 -23.39 6.36 -37.43
C GLY A 324 -22.73 6.92 -38.69
N THR A 325 -21.43 6.75 -38.76
CA THR A 325 -20.59 7.20 -39.87
C THR A 325 -19.55 6.15 -40.23
N LEU A 326 -19.06 6.18 -41.47
CA LEU A 326 -17.89 5.41 -41.87
C LEU A 326 -16.63 6.22 -41.59
N ALA A 327 -15.77 5.69 -40.75
CA ALA A 327 -14.42 6.20 -40.50
C ALA A 327 -13.42 5.25 -41.18
N GLY A 328 -12.96 5.62 -42.38
CA GLY A 328 -12.22 4.72 -43.28
C GLY A 328 -13.07 3.52 -43.69
N ALA A 329 -12.64 2.30 -43.40
CA ALA A 329 -13.37 1.06 -43.72
C ALA A 329 -14.27 0.55 -42.56
N ARG A 330 -14.35 1.28 -41.44
CA ARG A 330 -15.10 0.85 -40.26
C ARG A 330 -16.32 1.73 -40.01
N PHE A 331 -17.42 1.11 -39.64
CA PHE A 331 -18.61 1.80 -39.17
C PHE A 331 -18.50 2.13 -37.69
N ALA A 332 -18.79 3.36 -37.32
CA ALA A 332 -18.89 3.81 -35.94
C ALA A 332 -20.26 4.42 -35.67
N PHE A 333 -20.92 4.03 -34.61
CA PHE A 333 -22.15 4.68 -34.15
C PHE A 333 -21.89 6.14 -33.75
N ARG A 334 -22.86 7.02 -34.02
CA ARG A 334 -22.78 8.46 -33.67
C ARG A 334 -22.58 8.71 -32.16
N HIS A 335 -23.04 7.77 -31.34
CA HIS A 335 -22.92 7.86 -29.89
C HIS A 335 -22.95 6.44 -29.26
N PRO A 336 -22.21 6.19 -28.15
CA PRO A 336 -22.25 4.89 -27.47
C PRO A 336 -23.64 4.43 -27.05
N LEU A 337 -24.56 5.38 -26.72
CA LEU A 337 -25.95 5.03 -26.36
C LEU A 337 -26.73 4.47 -27.56
N VAL A 338 -26.44 4.90 -28.77
CA VAL A 338 -27.06 4.33 -29.98
C VAL A 338 -26.60 2.89 -30.18
N ARG A 339 -25.32 2.63 -29.96
CA ARG A 339 -24.75 1.28 -29.97
C ARG A 339 -25.38 0.43 -28.87
N ALA A 340 -25.49 0.94 -27.64
CA ALA A 340 -26.13 0.23 -26.53
C ALA A 340 -27.58 -0.11 -26.83
N ALA A 341 -28.36 0.85 -27.38
CA ALA A 341 -29.74 0.61 -27.80
C ALA A 341 -29.84 -0.45 -28.91
N ALA A 342 -28.94 -0.41 -29.88
CA ALA A 342 -28.87 -1.43 -30.92
C ALA A 342 -28.51 -2.80 -30.38
N TYR A 343 -27.60 -2.86 -29.40
CA TYR A 343 -27.20 -4.10 -28.73
C TYR A 343 -28.33 -4.67 -27.84
N ASP A 344 -29.07 -3.82 -27.13
CA ASP A 344 -30.16 -4.24 -26.24
C ASP A 344 -31.42 -4.68 -27.01
N THR A 345 -31.63 -4.11 -28.21
CA THR A 345 -32.75 -4.52 -29.11
C THR A 345 -32.47 -5.84 -29.82
N CYS A 346 -31.23 -6.35 -29.78
CA CYS A 346 -30.92 -7.69 -30.25
C CYS A 346 -31.69 -8.74 -29.45
N GLY A 347 -32.38 -9.65 -30.07
CA GLY A 347 -32.90 -10.84 -29.40
C GLY A 347 -31.76 -11.63 -28.74
N ALA A 348 -31.98 -12.12 -27.52
CA ALA A 348 -30.94 -12.80 -26.73
C ALA A 348 -30.26 -13.95 -27.50
N SER A 349 -31.06 -14.82 -28.17
CA SER A 349 -30.51 -15.94 -28.96
C SER A 349 -29.70 -15.46 -30.15
N TRP A 350 -30.18 -14.42 -30.85
CA TRP A 350 -29.44 -13.86 -31.97
C TRP A 350 -28.12 -13.21 -31.53
N ARG A 351 -28.12 -12.56 -30.40
CA ARG A 351 -26.92 -11.93 -29.80
C ARG A 351 -25.85 -12.97 -29.47
N VAL A 352 -26.23 -14.11 -28.84
CA VAL A 352 -25.33 -15.24 -28.58
C VAL A 352 -24.74 -15.76 -29.89
N ALA A 353 -25.57 -16.00 -30.88
CA ALA A 353 -25.11 -16.46 -32.20
C ALA A 353 -24.23 -15.42 -32.92
N ALA A 354 -24.52 -14.13 -32.78
CA ALA A 354 -23.69 -13.06 -33.33
C ALA A 354 -22.29 -13.02 -32.65
N HIS A 355 -22.20 -13.17 -31.34
CA HIS A 355 -20.91 -13.30 -30.66
C HIS A 355 -20.13 -14.55 -31.13
N ALA A 356 -20.81 -15.68 -31.34
CA ALA A 356 -20.20 -16.88 -31.89
C ALA A 356 -19.59 -16.63 -33.31
N ARG A 357 -20.34 -15.92 -34.18
CA ARG A 357 -19.83 -15.55 -35.49
C ARG A 357 -18.62 -14.60 -35.44
N VAL A 358 -18.62 -13.62 -34.51
CA VAL A 358 -17.43 -12.76 -34.31
C VAL A 358 -16.25 -13.58 -33.83
N ALA A 359 -16.45 -14.48 -32.86
CA ALA A 359 -15.40 -15.35 -32.36
C ALA A 359 -14.83 -16.26 -33.47
N ASP A 360 -15.70 -16.82 -34.32
CA ASP A 360 -15.29 -17.61 -35.48
C ASP A 360 -14.51 -16.79 -36.51
N TYR A 361 -14.94 -15.57 -36.80
CA TYR A 361 -14.21 -14.64 -37.66
C TYR A 361 -12.79 -14.35 -37.09
N LEU A 362 -12.68 -14.03 -35.80
CA LEU A 362 -11.40 -13.74 -35.14
C LEU A 362 -10.47 -14.95 -35.16
N ARG A 363 -11.00 -16.16 -34.97
CA ARG A 363 -10.21 -17.41 -34.98
C ARG A 363 -9.63 -17.67 -36.35
N ARG A 364 -10.39 -17.40 -37.41
CA ARG A 364 -9.95 -17.63 -38.82
C ARG A 364 -8.95 -16.58 -39.31
N ASN A 365 -8.91 -15.42 -38.70
CA ASN A 365 -8.07 -14.29 -39.13
C ASN A 365 -7.01 -13.90 -38.09
N ASP A 366 -6.58 -14.86 -37.26
CA ASP A 366 -5.55 -14.66 -36.22
C ASP A 366 -5.79 -13.39 -35.36
N GLY A 367 -7.06 -13.16 -35.01
CA GLY A 367 -7.45 -12.01 -34.21
C GLY A 367 -6.89 -12.05 -32.79
N SER A 368 -6.88 -10.90 -32.12
CA SER A 368 -6.42 -10.76 -30.74
C SER A 368 -7.09 -11.77 -29.80
N LEU A 369 -6.29 -12.49 -29.00
CA LEU A 369 -6.76 -13.45 -27.99
C LEU A 369 -7.73 -12.79 -27.00
N ALA A 370 -7.52 -11.52 -26.68
CA ALA A 370 -8.39 -10.73 -25.79
C ALA A 370 -9.80 -10.57 -26.37
N LEU A 371 -9.90 -10.16 -27.64
CA LEU A 371 -11.18 -10.01 -28.32
C LEU A 371 -11.87 -11.35 -28.57
N LEU A 372 -11.08 -12.38 -28.92
CA LEU A 372 -11.58 -13.73 -29.06
C LEU A 372 -12.18 -14.24 -27.74
N ALA A 373 -11.49 -14.11 -26.64
CA ALA A 373 -11.99 -14.50 -25.32
C ALA A 373 -13.24 -13.71 -24.92
N HIS A 374 -13.30 -12.41 -25.22
CA HIS A 374 -14.45 -11.53 -24.95
C HIS A 374 -15.72 -12.03 -25.64
N HIS A 375 -15.62 -12.38 -26.93
CA HIS A 375 -16.77 -12.89 -27.65
C HIS A 375 -17.11 -14.33 -27.26
N THR A 376 -16.09 -15.17 -27.04
CA THR A 376 -16.24 -16.57 -26.59
C THR A 376 -16.99 -16.63 -25.24
N GLU A 377 -16.63 -15.80 -24.26
CA GLU A 377 -17.29 -15.75 -22.95
C GLU A 377 -18.82 -15.52 -23.04
N ARG A 378 -19.26 -14.80 -24.09
CA ARG A 378 -20.67 -14.44 -24.29
C ARG A 378 -21.49 -15.46 -25.07
N CYS A 379 -20.84 -16.43 -25.67
CA CYS A 379 -21.52 -17.45 -26.50
C CYS A 379 -21.19 -18.90 -26.09
N ALA A 380 -20.25 -19.09 -25.17
CA ALA A 380 -19.81 -20.43 -24.77
C ALA A 380 -20.89 -21.17 -23.98
N GLU A 381 -21.15 -22.41 -24.38
CA GLU A 381 -22.08 -23.32 -23.71
C GLU A 381 -21.32 -24.40 -22.91
N HIS A 382 -21.98 -24.98 -21.91
CA HIS A 382 -21.37 -26.07 -21.14
C HIS A 382 -21.09 -27.27 -22.08
N GLY A 383 -19.89 -27.81 -21.97
CA GLY A 383 -19.42 -28.90 -22.84
C GLY A 383 -18.61 -28.46 -24.07
N ASP A 384 -18.49 -27.18 -24.32
CA ASP A 384 -17.64 -26.67 -25.40
C ASP A 384 -16.16 -26.58 -24.98
N GLU A 385 -15.42 -27.65 -25.26
CA GLU A 385 -13.99 -27.77 -24.94
C GLU A 385 -13.17 -26.71 -25.65
N GLN A 386 -13.50 -26.32 -26.88
CA GLN A 386 -12.72 -25.31 -27.61
C GLN A 386 -12.89 -23.92 -26.99
N ALA A 387 -14.12 -23.57 -26.60
CA ALA A 387 -14.39 -22.33 -25.88
C ALA A 387 -13.66 -22.34 -24.53
N ALA A 388 -13.72 -23.45 -23.78
CA ALA A 388 -13.01 -23.59 -22.52
C ALA A 388 -11.49 -23.37 -22.69
N ARG A 389 -10.87 -23.94 -23.71
CA ARG A 389 -9.45 -23.74 -24.01
C ARG A 389 -9.13 -22.29 -24.37
N THR A 390 -9.94 -21.67 -25.22
CA THR A 390 -9.77 -20.25 -25.59
C THR A 390 -9.82 -19.32 -24.38
N LEU A 391 -10.81 -19.52 -23.50
CA LEU A 391 -10.94 -18.76 -22.25
C LEU A 391 -9.79 -19.02 -21.28
N ALA A 392 -9.35 -20.28 -21.20
CA ALA A 392 -8.22 -20.69 -20.37
C ALA A 392 -6.90 -20.08 -20.83
N ASP A 393 -6.61 -20.11 -22.14
CA ASP A 393 -5.41 -19.54 -22.71
C ASP A 393 -5.35 -18.02 -22.42
N ALA A 394 -6.46 -17.31 -22.62
CA ALA A 394 -6.57 -15.91 -22.25
C ALA A 394 -6.43 -15.69 -20.73
N GLY A 395 -7.07 -16.52 -19.91
CA GLY A 395 -6.95 -16.45 -18.46
C GLY A 395 -5.52 -16.66 -17.98
N ILE A 396 -4.81 -17.65 -18.53
CA ILE A 396 -3.40 -17.94 -18.21
C ILE A 396 -2.50 -16.78 -18.63
N ALA A 397 -2.72 -16.23 -19.83
CA ALA A 397 -1.98 -15.06 -20.32
C ALA A 397 -2.14 -13.83 -19.42
N TYR A 398 -3.31 -13.66 -18.80
CA TYR A 398 -3.60 -12.53 -17.91
C TYR A 398 -3.24 -12.78 -16.43
N LEU A 399 -2.80 -13.98 -16.02
CA LEU A 399 -2.50 -14.29 -14.60
C LEU A 399 -1.54 -13.30 -13.95
N ASN A 400 -0.54 -12.87 -14.68
CA ASN A 400 0.45 -11.93 -14.15
C ASN A 400 0.07 -10.46 -14.41
N SER A 401 -0.76 -10.16 -15.39
CA SER A 401 -1.05 -8.81 -15.85
C SER A 401 -2.39 -8.24 -15.42
N ALA A 402 -3.39 -9.08 -15.27
CA ALA A 402 -4.74 -8.72 -14.84
C ALA A 402 -5.37 -9.87 -14.06
N PRO A 403 -4.90 -10.13 -12.80
CA PRO A 403 -5.31 -11.32 -12.04
C PRO A 403 -6.83 -11.42 -11.86
N ALA A 404 -7.55 -10.30 -11.75
CA ALA A 404 -9.00 -10.28 -11.67
C ALA A 404 -9.67 -10.79 -12.95
N THR A 405 -9.20 -10.33 -14.11
CA THR A 405 -9.66 -10.80 -15.43
C THR A 405 -9.29 -12.26 -15.63
N ALA A 406 -8.06 -12.64 -15.25
CA ALA A 406 -7.60 -14.03 -15.30
C ALA A 406 -8.50 -14.96 -14.48
N ALA A 407 -8.78 -14.62 -13.24
CA ALA A 407 -9.64 -15.40 -12.37
C ALA A 407 -11.06 -15.52 -12.92
N ARG A 408 -11.61 -14.45 -13.51
CA ARG A 408 -12.91 -14.45 -14.15
C ARG A 408 -12.94 -15.39 -15.38
N LEU A 409 -11.96 -15.26 -16.27
CA LEU A 409 -11.87 -16.10 -17.47
C LEU A 409 -11.62 -17.57 -17.15
N LEU A 410 -10.75 -17.85 -16.17
CA LEU A 410 -10.49 -19.23 -15.73
C LEU A 410 -11.71 -19.85 -15.04
N ARG A 411 -12.46 -19.07 -14.28
CA ARG A 411 -13.73 -19.55 -13.67
C ARG A 411 -14.75 -19.87 -14.76
N GLU A 412 -14.83 -19.05 -15.78
CA GLU A 412 -15.72 -19.29 -16.91
C GLU A 412 -15.24 -20.48 -17.77
N ALA A 413 -13.94 -20.61 -18.01
CA ALA A 413 -13.36 -21.80 -18.67
C ALA A 413 -13.72 -23.09 -17.93
N LEU A 414 -13.62 -23.10 -16.60
CA LEU A 414 -14.01 -24.25 -15.75
C LEU A 414 -15.51 -24.56 -15.81
N ARG A 415 -16.35 -23.52 -15.92
CA ARG A 415 -17.81 -23.69 -16.07
C ARG A 415 -18.18 -24.34 -17.41
N VAL A 416 -17.45 -23.99 -18.46
CA VAL A 416 -17.71 -24.44 -19.84
C VAL A 416 -17.08 -25.81 -20.12
N LEU A 417 -15.98 -26.15 -19.43
CA LEU A 417 -15.21 -27.37 -19.65
C LEU A 417 -16.07 -28.64 -19.42
N PRO A 418 -16.12 -29.56 -20.38
CA PRO A 418 -16.88 -30.80 -20.21
C PRO A 418 -16.34 -31.67 -19.06
N GLU A 419 -17.23 -32.39 -18.40
CA GLU A 419 -16.88 -33.35 -17.34
C GLU A 419 -16.49 -34.71 -17.96
N ARG A 420 -15.16 -34.86 -18.21
CA ARG A 420 -14.59 -36.10 -18.79
C ARG A 420 -13.28 -36.46 -18.05
N ASP A 421 -13.02 -37.74 -17.89
CA ASP A 421 -11.87 -38.27 -17.17
C ASP A 421 -10.52 -37.86 -17.81
N ASP A 422 -10.45 -37.77 -19.13
CA ASP A 422 -9.26 -37.37 -19.89
C ASP A 422 -8.92 -35.87 -19.67
N LEU A 423 -9.88 -35.04 -19.24
CA LEU A 423 -9.70 -33.61 -18.96
C LEU A 423 -9.40 -33.30 -17.48
N VAL A 424 -9.40 -34.31 -16.58
CA VAL A 424 -9.08 -34.11 -15.15
C VAL A 424 -7.73 -33.40 -14.93
N PRO A 425 -6.62 -33.79 -15.63
CA PRO A 425 -5.37 -33.08 -15.48
C PRO A 425 -5.46 -31.60 -15.94
N TYR A 426 -6.15 -31.35 -17.06
CA TYR A 426 -6.34 -30.00 -17.58
C TYR A 426 -7.21 -29.14 -16.63
N ARG A 427 -8.31 -29.71 -16.10
CA ARG A 427 -9.13 -29.07 -15.07
C ARG A 427 -8.30 -28.67 -13.84
N GLY A 428 -7.39 -29.53 -13.39
CA GLY A 428 -6.48 -29.24 -12.28
C GLY A 428 -5.52 -28.10 -12.57
N GLN A 429 -5.01 -27.99 -13.82
CA GLN A 429 -4.20 -26.86 -14.24
C GLN A 429 -4.99 -25.54 -14.19
N LEU A 430 -6.25 -25.55 -14.67
CA LEU A 430 -7.11 -24.37 -14.62
C LEU A 430 -7.46 -23.97 -13.18
N LEU A 431 -7.76 -24.92 -12.31
CA LEU A 431 -7.99 -24.68 -10.88
C LEU A 431 -6.74 -24.08 -10.22
N THR A 432 -5.56 -24.59 -10.55
CA THR A 432 -4.29 -24.03 -10.05
C THR A 432 -4.10 -22.61 -10.53
N GLY A 433 -4.37 -22.31 -11.79
CA GLY A 433 -4.36 -20.96 -12.36
C GLY A 433 -5.35 -20.02 -11.66
N LEU A 434 -6.59 -20.49 -11.45
CA LEU A 434 -7.63 -19.73 -10.73
C LEU A 434 -7.20 -19.44 -9.29
N ALA A 435 -6.68 -20.46 -8.59
CA ALA A 435 -6.17 -20.28 -7.23
C ALA A 435 -5.01 -19.28 -7.15
N ARG A 436 -4.11 -19.27 -8.15
CA ARG A 436 -3.06 -18.28 -8.25
C ARG A 436 -3.63 -16.88 -8.47
N GLY A 437 -4.57 -16.71 -9.38
CA GLY A 437 -5.23 -15.43 -9.64
C GLY A 437 -5.93 -14.88 -8.40
N THR A 438 -6.73 -15.71 -7.70
CA THR A 438 -7.44 -15.31 -6.48
C THR A 438 -6.49 -15.04 -5.31
N GLY A 439 -5.46 -15.87 -5.13
CA GLY A 439 -4.46 -15.69 -4.06
C GLY A 439 -3.63 -14.43 -4.24
N VAL A 440 -3.22 -14.13 -5.48
CA VAL A 440 -2.49 -12.91 -5.82
C VAL A 440 -3.31 -11.65 -5.48
N MET A 441 -4.63 -11.68 -5.69
CA MET A 441 -5.54 -10.59 -5.34
C MET A 441 -5.82 -10.48 -3.82
N GLY A 442 -5.25 -11.36 -2.99
CA GLY A 442 -5.45 -11.34 -1.55
C GLY A 442 -6.63 -12.19 -1.04
N SER A 443 -7.39 -12.87 -1.91
CA SER A 443 -8.45 -13.80 -1.49
C SER A 443 -7.86 -15.14 -1.05
N LEU A 444 -7.03 -15.12 0.00
CA LEU A 444 -6.22 -16.29 0.42
C LEU A 444 -7.07 -17.47 0.83
N ALA A 445 -8.20 -17.26 1.52
CA ALA A 445 -9.09 -18.34 1.95
C ALA A 445 -9.76 -19.04 0.75
N GLU A 446 -10.21 -18.29 -0.26
CA GLU A 446 -10.77 -18.87 -1.50
C GLU A 446 -9.69 -19.63 -2.27
N SER A 447 -8.51 -19.04 -2.44
CA SER A 447 -7.37 -19.68 -3.10
C SER A 447 -7.02 -21.03 -2.45
N ARG A 448 -6.94 -21.07 -1.11
CA ARG A 448 -6.68 -22.28 -0.36
C ARG A 448 -7.74 -23.35 -0.63
N ARG A 449 -9.03 -23.00 -0.58
CA ARG A 449 -10.13 -23.93 -0.85
C ARG A 449 -9.99 -24.55 -2.24
N ILE A 450 -9.69 -23.76 -3.26
CA ILE A 450 -9.48 -24.25 -4.63
C ILE A 450 -8.26 -25.18 -4.68
N LEU A 451 -7.17 -24.84 -4.02
CA LEU A 451 -5.94 -25.67 -4.00
C LEU A 451 -6.17 -27.02 -3.32
N HIS A 452 -7.00 -27.07 -2.28
CA HIS A 452 -7.37 -28.34 -1.65
C HIS A 452 -8.06 -29.31 -2.63
N GLU A 453 -8.83 -28.83 -3.59
CA GLU A 453 -9.42 -29.66 -4.64
C GLU A 453 -8.34 -30.26 -5.57
N VAL A 454 -7.28 -29.48 -5.85
CA VAL A 454 -6.20 -29.89 -6.79
C VAL A 454 -5.19 -30.85 -6.16
N ILE A 455 -4.91 -30.75 -4.86
CA ILE A 455 -3.88 -31.56 -4.17
C ILE A 455 -4.16 -33.07 -4.27
N HIS A 456 -5.41 -33.45 -4.44
CA HIS A 456 -5.84 -34.85 -4.55
C HIS A 456 -5.81 -35.39 -5.98
N LEU A 457 -5.47 -34.54 -6.97
CA LEU A 457 -5.35 -34.92 -8.39
C LEU A 457 -4.00 -35.62 -8.71
N PRO A 458 -3.82 -36.20 -9.91
CA PRO A 458 -2.56 -36.80 -10.32
C PRO A 458 -1.32 -35.89 -10.16
N HIS A 459 -0.16 -36.52 -9.98
CA HIS A 459 1.06 -35.93 -9.44
C HIS A 459 1.65 -34.74 -10.18
N ASP A 460 1.61 -34.73 -11.49
CA ASP A 460 2.14 -33.69 -12.35
C ASP A 460 1.42 -32.33 -12.15
N VAL A 461 0.12 -32.41 -11.89
CA VAL A 461 -0.73 -31.22 -11.61
C VAL A 461 -0.60 -30.78 -10.17
N ALA A 462 -0.58 -31.74 -9.23
CA ALA A 462 -0.54 -31.46 -7.79
C ALA A 462 0.75 -30.74 -7.34
N SER A 463 1.89 -30.99 -7.98
CA SER A 463 3.19 -30.46 -7.53
C SER A 463 3.26 -28.94 -7.54
N ALA A 464 2.79 -28.28 -8.60
CA ALA A 464 2.74 -26.83 -8.69
C ALA A 464 1.73 -26.22 -7.70
N ALA A 465 0.59 -26.91 -7.50
CA ALA A 465 -0.44 -26.50 -6.56
C ALA A 465 0.04 -26.59 -5.10
N VAL A 466 0.80 -27.63 -4.75
CA VAL A 466 1.34 -27.83 -3.38
C VAL A 466 2.28 -26.72 -2.97
N ALA A 467 3.21 -26.32 -3.85
CA ALA A 467 4.13 -25.23 -3.54
C ALA A 467 3.38 -23.91 -3.25
N PHE A 468 2.41 -23.57 -4.08
CA PHE A 468 1.61 -22.35 -3.88
C PHE A 468 0.64 -22.48 -2.69
N SER A 469 0.09 -23.69 -2.45
CA SER A 469 -0.74 -23.95 -1.26
C SER A 469 0.03 -23.72 0.04
N SER A 470 1.31 -24.10 0.07
CA SER A 470 2.17 -23.83 1.22
C SER A 470 2.33 -22.33 1.47
N VAL A 471 2.59 -21.54 0.43
CA VAL A 471 2.66 -20.06 0.55
C VAL A 471 1.36 -19.52 1.16
N ILE A 472 0.21 -19.92 0.63
CA ILE A 472 -1.10 -19.46 1.11
C ILE A 472 -1.36 -19.89 2.56
N SER A 473 -1.10 -21.15 2.91
CA SER A 473 -1.29 -21.66 4.28
C SER A 473 -0.35 -20.97 5.27
N ARG A 474 0.90 -20.68 4.87
CA ARG A 474 1.86 -19.90 5.64
C ARG A 474 1.38 -18.47 5.89
N MET A 475 0.83 -17.81 4.87
CA MET A 475 0.28 -16.46 4.98
C MET A 475 -0.95 -16.41 5.90
N LEU A 476 -1.72 -17.48 5.95
CA LEU A 476 -2.86 -17.64 6.87
C LEU A 476 -2.45 -18.10 8.28
N GLY A 477 -1.15 -18.24 8.57
CA GLY A 477 -0.64 -18.70 9.86
C GLY A 477 -0.79 -20.24 10.10
N GLN A 478 -1.16 -21.00 9.09
CA GLN A 478 -1.39 -22.45 9.20
C GLN A 478 -0.11 -23.25 8.90
N LEU A 479 0.90 -23.03 9.73
CA LEU A 479 2.27 -23.51 9.52
C LEU A 479 2.40 -25.05 9.55
N ASP A 480 1.59 -25.75 10.34
CA ASP A 480 1.62 -27.22 10.41
C ASP A 480 1.09 -27.85 9.14
N GLU A 481 0.01 -27.30 8.56
CA GLU A 481 -0.53 -27.71 7.28
C GLU A 481 0.47 -27.46 6.15
N ALA A 482 1.02 -26.24 6.07
CA ALA A 482 2.05 -25.90 5.08
C ALA A 482 3.23 -26.89 5.14
N ARG A 483 3.74 -27.17 6.32
CA ARG A 483 4.83 -28.15 6.54
C ARG A 483 4.45 -29.54 6.07
N ALA A 484 3.27 -30.02 6.46
CA ALA A 484 2.82 -31.38 6.11
C ALA A 484 2.71 -31.58 4.61
N LEU A 485 2.09 -30.62 3.90
CA LEU A 485 1.91 -30.64 2.45
C LEU A 485 3.25 -30.68 1.71
N VAL A 486 4.15 -29.75 2.03
CA VAL A 486 5.45 -29.66 1.33
C VAL A 486 6.36 -30.84 1.68
N SER A 487 6.39 -31.30 2.96
CA SER A 487 7.19 -32.45 3.36
C SER A 487 6.71 -33.75 2.69
N ALA A 488 5.43 -33.92 2.47
CA ALA A 488 4.89 -35.06 1.74
C ALA A 488 5.34 -35.05 0.29
N GLN A 489 5.35 -33.87 -0.34
CA GLN A 489 5.75 -33.71 -1.73
C GLN A 489 7.28 -33.89 -1.90
N THR A 490 8.12 -33.30 -1.05
CA THR A 490 9.59 -33.38 -1.14
C THR A 490 10.15 -34.79 -1.01
N ARG A 491 9.43 -35.70 -0.33
CA ARG A 491 9.82 -37.13 -0.19
C ARG A 491 9.59 -37.97 -1.44
N ARG A 492 8.91 -37.46 -2.45
CA ARG A 492 8.61 -38.22 -3.67
C ARG A 492 9.83 -38.30 -4.59
N ALA A 493 10.05 -39.47 -5.17
CA ALA A 493 11.16 -39.67 -6.11
C ALA A 493 10.85 -39.07 -7.49
N GLY A 494 11.90 -38.70 -8.24
CA GLY A 494 11.77 -38.30 -9.65
C GLY A 494 11.41 -36.83 -9.90
N GLN A 495 11.43 -35.96 -8.88
CA GLN A 495 11.14 -34.55 -9.05
C GLN A 495 12.24 -33.79 -9.82
N ASP A 496 11.82 -32.79 -10.59
CA ASP A 496 12.71 -31.79 -11.14
C ASP A 496 13.48 -31.06 -10.02
N ARG A 497 14.78 -30.81 -10.24
CA ARG A 497 15.66 -30.16 -9.24
C ARG A 497 15.16 -28.79 -8.83
N ARG A 498 14.61 -28.02 -9.77
CA ARG A 498 14.10 -26.69 -9.52
C ARG A 498 12.85 -26.74 -8.63
N VAL A 499 11.92 -27.65 -8.94
CA VAL A 499 10.70 -27.85 -8.14
C VAL A 499 11.08 -28.29 -6.72
N ARG A 500 12.01 -29.24 -6.57
CA ARG A 500 12.49 -29.68 -5.26
C ARG A 500 13.14 -28.53 -4.48
N ALA A 501 13.94 -27.71 -5.13
CA ALA A 501 14.54 -26.53 -4.48
C ALA A 501 13.49 -25.52 -4.02
N GLN A 502 12.44 -25.26 -4.81
CA GLN A 502 11.32 -24.41 -4.41
C GLN A 502 10.60 -24.95 -3.18
N LEU A 503 10.32 -26.24 -3.13
CA LEU A 503 9.68 -26.89 -1.98
C LEU A 503 10.56 -26.77 -0.72
N LEU A 504 11.86 -26.95 -0.85
CA LEU A 504 12.81 -26.80 0.26
C LEU A 504 12.91 -25.36 0.76
N VAL A 505 12.86 -24.37 -0.13
CA VAL A 505 12.79 -22.94 0.23
C VAL A 505 11.52 -22.67 1.06
N GLU A 506 10.38 -23.22 0.65
CA GLU A 506 9.14 -23.10 1.44
C GLU A 506 9.23 -23.80 2.80
N LEU A 507 9.82 -25.01 2.87
CA LEU A 507 10.06 -25.68 4.15
C LEU A 507 10.95 -24.85 5.09
N ALA A 508 11.99 -24.24 4.54
CA ALA A 508 12.87 -23.35 5.32
C ALA A 508 12.11 -22.11 5.82
N ALA A 509 11.25 -21.50 5.00
CA ALA A 509 10.43 -20.35 5.40
C ALA A 509 9.43 -20.73 6.51
N VAL A 510 8.78 -21.87 6.40
CA VAL A 510 7.86 -22.39 7.43
C VAL A 510 8.62 -22.70 8.74
N ALA A 511 9.77 -23.36 8.67
CA ALA A 511 10.59 -23.68 9.84
C ALA A 511 11.08 -22.42 10.55
N MET A 512 11.48 -21.38 9.80
CA MET A 512 11.86 -20.08 10.34
C MET A 512 10.74 -19.44 11.17
N LEU A 513 9.51 -19.40 10.64
CA LEU A 513 8.35 -18.83 11.37
C LEU A 513 8.00 -19.67 12.62
N ARG A 514 8.27 -20.95 12.59
CA ARG A 514 8.10 -21.84 13.75
C ARG A 514 9.20 -21.69 14.82
N ALA A 515 10.16 -20.82 14.61
CA ALA A 515 11.37 -20.67 15.42
C ALA A 515 12.17 -21.98 15.54
N ASP A 516 12.25 -22.74 14.44
CA ASP A 516 13.04 -23.96 14.30
C ASP A 516 14.24 -23.68 13.36
N PRO A 517 15.32 -23.04 13.87
CA PRO A 517 16.47 -22.64 13.05
C PRO A 517 17.23 -23.83 12.47
N ASP A 518 17.28 -24.97 13.15
CA ASP A 518 17.97 -26.18 12.69
C ASP A 518 17.33 -26.74 11.43
N SER A 519 16.00 -26.94 11.45
CA SER A 519 15.25 -27.36 10.26
C SER A 519 15.31 -26.33 9.14
N ALA A 520 15.21 -25.03 9.45
CA ALA A 520 15.31 -23.96 8.49
C ALA A 520 16.67 -23.97 7.78
N ARG A 521 17.76 -24.09 8.54
CA ARG A 521 19.13 -24.20 8.05
C ARG A 521 19.34 -25.44 7.18
N GLN A 522 18.86 -26.60 7.64
CA GLN A 522 18.99 -27.85 6.88
C GLN A 522 18.31 -27.75 5.52
N HIS A 523 17.05 -27.32 5.48
CA HIS A 523 16.29 -27.20 4.24
C HIS A 523 16.87 -26.14 3.29
N ALA A 524 17.30 -25.00 3.83
CA ALA A 524 17.93 -23.95 3.02
C ALA A 524 19.27 -24.40 2.44
N LEU A 525 20.12 -25.13 3.19
CA LEU A 525 21.38 -25.71 2.68
C LEU A 525 21.13 -26.74 1.58
N GLU A 526 20.12 -27.60 1.73
CA GLU A 526 19.77 -28.56 0.69
C GLU A 526 19.27 -27.84 -0.57
N ALA A 527 18.44 -26.78 -0.42
CA ALA A 527 17.99 -25.93 -1.54
C ALA A 527 19.18 -25.30 -2.26
N VAL A 528 20.11 -24.69 -1.53
CA VAL A 528 21.35 -24.10 -2.09
C VAL A 528 22.15 -25.13 -2.88
N GLY A 529 22.28 -26.35 -2.39
CA GLY A 529 22.98 -27.45 -3.09
C GLY A 529 22.33 -27.85 -4.43
N LEU A 530 21.01 -27.69 -4.54
CA LEU A 530 20.26 -27.94 -5.77
C LEU A 530 20.35 -26.77 -6.76
N VAL A 531 20.16 -25.53 -6.29
CA VAL A 531 20.16 -24.33 -7.16
C VAL A 531 21.55 -23.97 -7.67
N SER A 532 22.63 -24.33 -6.97
CA SER A 532 24.01 -24.12 -7.46
C SER A 532 24.29 -24.83 -8.80
N LYS A 533 23.43 -25.77 -9.18
CA LYS A 533 23.50 -26.53 -10.44
C LYS A 533 22.45 -26.09 -11.47
N THR A 534 21.71 -25.02 -11.19
CA THR A 534 20.70 -24.45 -12.09
C THR A 534 21.07 -23.02 -12.45
N THR A 535 20.44 -22.46 -13.49
CA THR A 535 20.63 -21.08 -13.93
C THR A 535 19.58 -20.14 -13.36
N ASP A 536 19.07 -20.41 -12.14
CA ASP A 536 18.02 -19.62 -11.49
C ASP A 536 18.59 -18.79 -10.33
N PRO A 537 19.08 -17.56 -10.58
CA PRO A 537 19.67 -16.70 -9.55
C PRO A 537 18.64 -16.20 -8.53
N ALA A 538 17.36 -16.07 -8.91
CA ALA A 538 16.30 -15.60 -8.02
C ALA A 538 15.97 -16.64 -6.95
N LEU A 539 15.80 -17.91 -7.34
CA LEU A 539 15.59 -19.00 -6.39
C LEU A 539 16.82 -19.21 -5.51
N ALA A 540 18.03 -19.04 -6.05
CA ALA A 540 19.26 -19.09 -5.27
C ALA A 540 19.31 -17.94 -4.24
N ALA A 541 18.95 -16.72 -4.62
CA ALA A 541 18.88 -15.58 -3.71
C ALA A 541 17.92 -15.86 -2.56
N ALA A 542 16.73 -16.40 -2.86
CA ALA A 542 15.74 -16.81 -1.88
C ALA A 542 16.27 -17.85 -0.88
N ALA A 543 16.93 -18.90 -1.37
CA ALA A 543 17.52 -19.95 -0.54
C ALA A 543 18.63 -19.38 0.39
N TYR A 544 19.51 -18.55 -0.12
CA TYR A 544 20.54 -17.89 0.67
C TYR A 544 20.01 -16.87 1.66
N ALA A 545 18.92 -16.16 1.34
CA ALA A 545 18.27 -15.23 2.27
C ALA A 545 17.71 -15.95 3.50
N LEU A 546 17.02 -17.06 3.29
CA LEU A 546 16.52 -17.90 4.40
C LEU A 546 17.65 -18.56 5.17
N LEU A 547 18.70 -19.03 4.49
CA LEU A 547 19.87 -19.58 5.14
C LEU A 547 20.57 -18.54 6.03
N ALA A 548 20.71 -17.30 5.54
CA ALA A 548 21.28 -16.21 6.33
C ALA A 548 20.46 -15.94 7.59
N LEU A 549 19.14 -15.92 7.46
CA LEU A 549 18.25 -15.67 8.59
C LEU A 549 18.23 -16.86 9.58
N ALA A 550 18.25 -18.09 9.10
CA ALA A 550 18.35 -19.29 9.95
C ALA A 550 19.66 -19.30 10.74
N CYS A 551 20.81 -19.01 10.10
CA CYS A 551 22.09 -18.88 10.79
C CYS A 551 22.10 -17.72 11.79
N LEU A 552 21.40 -16.60 11.50
CA LEU A 552 21.26 -15.50 12.44
C LEU A 552 20.47 -15.92 13.69
N GLN A 553 19.37 -16.64 13.52
CA GLN A 553 18.56 -17.17 14.62
C GLN A 553 19.31 -18.20 15.47
N ASP A 554 20.15 -19.00 14.86
CA ASP A 554 21.00 -20.00 15.53
C ASP A 554 22.25 -19.38 16.21
N GLY A 555 22.63 -18.16 15.83
CA GLY A 555 23.77 -17.42 16.39
C GLY A 555 25.08 -17.63 15.63
N ASP A 556 25.08 -18.29 14.47
CA ASP A 556 26.25 -18.34 13.58
C ASP A 556 26.33 -17.06 12.75
N ILE A 557 26.78 -15.99 13.40
CA ILE A 557 26.83 -14.63 12.84
C ILE A 557 27.74 -14.56 11.61
N THR A 558 28.83 -15.33 11.60
CA THR A 558 29.80 -15.33 10.50
C THR A 558 29.20 -15.95 9.24
N ALA A 559 28.60 -17.11 9.36
CA ALA A 559 27.89 -17.75 8.24
C ALA A 559 26.70 -16.91 7.77
N ALA A 560 25.90 -16.40 8.72
CA ALA A 560 24.76 -15.54 8.41
C ALA A 560 25.14 -14.31 7.57
N ARG A 561 26.23 -13.62 7.96
CA ARG A 561 26.75 -12.45 7.23
C ARG A 561 27.24 -12.82 5.82
N THR A 562 27.89 -13.97 5.69
CA THR A 562 28.37 -14.48 4.40
C THR A 562 27.22 -14.81 3.46
N HIS A 563 26.21 -15.51 3.97
CA HIS A 563 25.02 -15.89 3.18
C HIS A 563 24.16 -14.69 2.84
N SER A 564 23.99 -13.71 3.74
CA SER A 564 23.29 -12.47 3.46
C SER A 564 23.93 -11.67 2.31
N ARG A 565 25.28 -11.55 2.29
CA ARG A 565 25.98 -10.90 1.19
C ARG A 565 25.80 -11.66 -0.13
N ARG A 566 25.87 -12.99 -0.09
CA ARG A 566 25.66 -13.82 -1.28
C ARG A 566 24.25 -13.68 -1.82
N ALA A 567 23.24 -13.68 -0.96
CA ALA A 567 21.83 -13.45 -1.33
C ALA A 567 21.66 -12.09 -2.01
N GLY A 568 22.23 -11.02 -1.42
CA GLY A 568 22.16 -9.67 -1.98
C GLY A 568 22.77 -9.58 -3.40
N CYS A 569 23.98 -10.14 -3.60
CA CYS A 569 24.61 -10.18 -4.93
C CYS A 569 23.76 -10.94 -5.96
N LEU A 570 23.13 -12.04 -5.57
CA LEU A 570 22.25 -12.81 -6.45
C LEU A 570 20.94 -12.05 -6.74
N MET A 571 20.39 -11.38 -5.73
CA MET A 571 19.23 -10.50 -5.89
C MET A 571 19.49 -9.38 -6.88
N ASP A 572 20.67 -8.73 -6.80
CA ASP A 572 21.07 -7.66 -7.72
C ASP A 572 21.26 -8.16 -9.16
N SER A 573 21.73 -9.40 -9.34
CA SER A 573 21.98 -10.00 -10.65
C SER A 573 20.76 -10.65 -11.30
N ALA A 574 19.73 -10.96 -10.53
CA ALA A 574 18.51 -11.59 -11.02
C ALA A 574 17.65 -10.60 -11.80
N SER A 575 17.03 -11.05 -12.90
CA SER A 575 16.01 -10.26 -13.58
C SER A 575 14.77 -10.14 -12.69
N ASP A 576 14.07 -9.04 -12.88
CA ASP A 576 12.86 -8.81 -12.11
C ASP A 576 11.78 -9.89 -12.40
N THR A 577 11.66 -10.36 -13.65
CA THR A 577 10.75 -11.47 -14.01
C THR A 577 11.05 -12.75 -13.23
N ALA A 578 12.32 -13.04 -12.99
CA ALA A 578 12.75 -14.18 -12.20
C ALA A 578 12.48 -13.97 -10.70
N LEU A 579 12.52 -12.73 -10.20
CA LEU A 579 12.28 -12.40 -8.79
C LEU A 579 10.82 -12.39 -8.42
N VAL A 580 9.91 -12.02 -9.32
CA VAL A 580 8.45 -11.93 -9.04
C VAL A 580 7.90 -13.16 -8.32
N PRO A 581 8.20 -14.42 -8.70
CA PRO A 581 7.70 -15.61 -7.99
C PRO A 581 8.17 -15.72 -6.53
N HIS A 582 9.21 -15.00 -6.14
CA HIS A 582 9.89 -15.09 -4.84
C HIS A 582 9.97 -13.74 -4.12
N VAL A 583 9.14 -12.77 -4.50
CA VAL A 583 9.22 -11.38 -4.03
C VAL A 583 9.07 -11.24 -2.52
N GLU A 584 8.29 -12.11 -1.87
CA GLU A 584 8.13 -12.14 -0.42
C GLU A 584 9.42 -12.50 0.34
N LEU A 585 10.37 -13.17 -0.33
CA LEU A 585 11.65 -13.55 0.26
C LEU A 585 12.71 -12.42 0.24
N VAL A 586 12.35 -11.25 -0.32
CA VAL A 586 13.11 -10.00 -0.12
C VAL A 586 13.06 -9.57 1.35
N ALA A 587 11.97 -9.83 2.05
CA ALA A 587 11.81 -9.46 3.46
C ALA A 587 12.85 -10.13 4.38
N PRO A 588 13.08 -11.47 4.38
CA PRO A 588 14.13 -12.09 5.18
C PRO A 588 15.55 -11.65 4.78
N LEU A 589 15.83 -11.38 3.50
CA LEU A 589 17.10 -10.80 3.09
C LEU A 589 17.32 -9.43 3.75
N SER A 590 16.38 -8.52 3.56
CA SER A 590 16.48 -7.15 4.10
C SER A 590 16.53 -7.13 5.62
N TRP A 591 15.82 -8.05 6.28
CA TRP A 591 15.94 -8.23 7.73
C TRP A 591 17.36 -8.55 8.19
N SER A 592 18.02 -9.48 7.50
CA SER A 592 19.41 -9.83 7.78
C SER A 592 20.38 -8.68 7.48
N GLU A 593 20.14 -7.93 6.41
CA GLU A 593 20.96 -6.77 6.03
C GLU A 593 20.87 -5.64 7.06
N ILE A 594 19.67 -5.36 7.58
CA ILE A 594 19.48 -4.39 8.68
C ILE A 594 20.25 -4.86 9.92
N SER A 595 20.19 -6.15 10.23
CA SER A 595 20.89 -6.74 11.40
C SER A 595 22.40 -6.64 11.26
N PHE A 596 22.93 -6.68 10.04
CA PHE A 596 24.36 -6.56 9.72
C PHE A 596 24.80 -5.15 9.34
N GLN A 597 24.06 -4.12 9.68
CA GLN A 597 24.38 -2.70 9.44
C GLN A 597 24.56 -2.36 7.96
N ARG A 598 23.72 -2.94 7.12
CA ARG A 598 23.64 -2.65 5.67
C ARG A 598 22.28 -2.03 5.29
N PRO A 599 21.89 -0.88 5.90
CA PRO A 599 20.57 -0.29 5.68
C PRO A 599 20.37 0.22 4.25
N ALA A 600 21.45 0.62 3.55
CA ALA A 600 21.35 1.06 2.16
C ALA A 600 21.00 -0.09 1.21
N ASP A 601 21.58 -1.27 1.42
CA ASP A 601 21.25 -2.47 0.64
C ASP A 601 19.82 -2.93 0.93
N ALA A 602 19.44 -2.98 2.21
CA ALA A 602 18.08 -3.31 2.61
C ALA A 602 17.04 -2.36 1.99
N ALA A 603 17.30 -1.03 2.01
CA ALA A 603 16.41 -0.04 1.40
C ALA A 603 16.25 -0.26 -0.10
N ARG A 604 17.35 -0.54 -0.80
CA ARG A 604 17.35 -0.81 -2.24
C ARG A 604 16.56 -2.07 -2.58
N HIS A 605 16.80 -3.17 -1.85
CA HIS A 605 16.10 -4.43 -2.07
C HIS A 605 14.62 -4.34 -1.70
N LEU A 606 14.27 -3.67 -0.59
CA LEU A 606 12.87 -3.43 -0.20
C LEU A 606 12.14 -2.58 -1.23
N ALA A 607 12.73 -1.48 -1.69
CA ALA A 607 12.13 -0.65 -2.73
C ALA A 607 11.85 -1.46 -3.99
N ARG A 608 12.83 -2.27 -4.45
CA ARG A 608 12.67 -3.18 -5.58
C ARG A 608 11.56 -4.22 -5.32
N GLY A 609 11.55 -4.84 -4.14
CA GLY A 609 10.53 -5.81 -3.77
C GLY A 609 9.12 -5.22 -3.72
N ILE A 610 8.95 -4.02 -3.15
CA ILE A 610 7.68 -3.29 -3.10
C ILE A 610 7.22 -2.92 -4.50
N ASP A 611 8.14 -2.40 -5.33
CA ASP A 611 7.85 -2.09 -6.72
C ASP A 611 7.40 -3.35 -7.47
N LEU A 612 8.11 -4.46 -7.33
CA LEU A 612 7.76 -5.75 -7.96
C LEU A 612 6.43 -6.30 -7.45
N SER A 613 6.17 -6.23 -6.15
CA SER A 613 4.90 -6.67 -5.55
C SER A 613 3.72 -5.86 -6.08
N THR A 614 3.87 -4.53 -6.12
CA THR A 614 2.85 -3.61 -6.64
C THR A 614 2.57 -3.87 -8.12
N MET A 615 3.63 -4.02 -8.91
CA MET A 615 3.52 -4.23 -10.36
C MET A 615 2.95 -5.59 -10.71
N SER A 616 3.30 -6.62 -9.91
CA SER A 616 2.84 -7.99 -10.15
C SER A 616 1.47 -8.28 -9.51
N GLY A 617 0.83 -7.27 -8.90
CA GLY A 617 -0.42 -7.48 -8.18
C GLY A 617 -0.31 -8.51 -7.05
N ARG A 618 0.93 -8.82 -6.59
CA ARG A 618 1.17 -9.81 -5.53
C ARG A 618 0.89 -9.20 -4.16
N SER A 619 -0.36 -8.84 -3.92
CA SER A 619 -0.82 -8.18 -2.70
C SER A 619 -0.42 -8.93 -1.43
N TYR A 620 -0.29 -10.25 -1.50
CA TYR A 620 0.08 -11.08 -0.35
C TYR A 620 1.51 -10.85 0.15
N ALA A 621 2.44 -10.41 -0.70
CA ALA A 621 3.83 -10.16 -0.32
C ALA A 621 4.00 -8.77 0.33
N MET A 622 3.11 -7.82 0.01
CA MET A 622 3.21 -6.43 0.43
C MET A 622 3.34 -6.24 1.94
N PRO A 623 2.55 -6.90 2.80
CA PRO A 623 2.67 -6.72 4.24
C PRO A 623 4.06 -7.03 4.78
N TYR A 624 4.69 -8.13 4.34
CA TYR A 624 6.03 -8.50 4.81
C TYR A 624 7.09 -7.46 4.45
N LEU A 625 7.02 -6.93 3.23
CA LEU A 625 7.96 -5.91 2.75
C LEU A 625 7.80 -4.60 3.53
N LEU A 626 6.57 -4.16 3.74
CA LEU A 626 6.25 -2.95 4.51
C LEU A 626 6.62 -3.09 5.99
N ILE A 627 6.43 -4.26 6.60
CA ILE A 627 6.82 -4.54 7.98
C ILE A 627 8.33 -4.35 8.17
N VAL A 628 9.14 -4.91 7.25
CA VAL A 628 10.60 -4.77 7.33
C VAL A 628 11.04 -3.34 7.04
N GLN A 629 10.37 -2.65 6.11
CA GLN A 629 10.62 -1.24 5.83
C GLN A 629 10.30 -0.36 7.04
N ALA A 630 9.15 -0.56 7.68
CA ALA A 630 8.78 0.17 8.90
C ALA A 630 9.80 -0.03 10.02
N ARG A 631 10.29 -1.28 10.21
CA ARG A 631 11.37 -1.58 11.16
C ARG A 631 12.67 -0.84 10.82
N GLN A 632 13.02 -0.76 9.54
CA GLN A 632 14.21 -0.02 9.10
C GLN A 632 14.09 1.47 9.41
N GLU A 633 12.95 2.08 9.09
CA GLU A 633 12.69 3.49 9.35
C GLU A 633 12.67 3.80 10.86
N ALA A 634 12.07 2.93 11.67
CA ALA A 634 12.08 3.05 13.12
C ALA A 634 13.51 3.02 13.69
N ARG A 635 14.37 2.10 13.20
CA ARG A 635 15.77 2.01 13.62
C ARG A 635 16.59 3.23 13.21
N ALA A 636 16.32 3.77 12.02
CA ALA A 636 16.93 5.02 11.54
C ALA A 636 16.41 6.28 12.24
N GLY A 637 15.44 6.14 13.15
CA GLY A 637 14.86 7.25 13.91
C GLY A 637 13.81 8.04 13.15
N ARG A 638 13.35 7.61 11.98
CA ARG A 638 12.26 8.26 11.22
C ARG A 638 10.91 7.72 11.68
N LEU A 639 10.49 8.17 12.88
CA LEU A 639 9.34 7.59 13.58
C LEU A 639 8.00 7.82 12.87
N THR A 640 7.80 8.98 12.27
CA THR A 640 6.56 9.29 11.53
C THR A 640 6.44 8.40 10.31
N GLU A 641 7.48 8.31 9.50
CA GLU A 641 7.52 7.42 8.33
C GLU A 641 7.38 5.95 8.72
N ALA A 642 8.00 5.54 9.84
CA ALA A 642 7.88 4.17 10.35
C ALA A 642 6.43 3.82 10.71
N ILE A 643 5.70 4.73 11.36
CA ILE A 643 4.30 4.54 11.73
C ILE A 643 3.42 4.55 10.48
N ASP A 644 3.59 5.52 9.58
CA ASP A 644 2.82 5.60 8.34
C ASP A 644 2.98 4.32 7.49
N ILE A 645 4.21 3.81 7.36
CA ILE A 645 4.47 2.56 6.63
C ILE A 645 3.85 1.35 7.36
N ALA A 646 3.93 1.32 8.70
CA ALA A 646 3.33 0.24 9.48
C ALA A 646 1.79 0.26 9.40
N GLU A 647 1.16 1.44 9.34
CA GLU A 647 -0.28 1.59 9.08
C GLU A 647 -0.66 1.07 7.69
N HIS A 648 0.17 1.34 6.67
CA HIS A 648 -0.01 0.74 5.35
C HIS A 648 0.15 -0.78 5.39
N ALA A 649 1.09 -1.31 6.22
CA ALA A 649 1.23 -2.76 6.42
C ALA A 649 -0.01 -3.37 7.11
N VAL A 650 -0.62 -2.66 8.07
CA VAL A 650 -1.89 -3.05 8.70
C VAL A 650 -2.99 -3.12 7.66
N ALA A 651 -3.20 -2.07 6.87
CA ALA A 651 -4.21 -2.04 5.82
C ALA A 651 -4.01 -3.15 4.77
N ALA A 652 -2.76 -3.39 4.35
CA ALA A 652 -2.43 -4.47 3.43
C ALA A 652 -2.70 -5.86 4.04
N SER A 653 -2.45 -6.04 5.35
CA SER A 653 -2.74 -7.29 6.07
C SER A 653 -4.24 -7.55 6.21
N GLU A 654 -5.02 -6.51 6.47
CA GLU A 654 -6.49 -6.58 6.53
C GLU A 654 -7.07 -6.91 5.14
N TYR A 655 -6.53 -6.33 4.09
CA TYR A 655 -6.95 -6.62 2.71
C TYR A 655 -6.77 -8.09 2.34
N ILE A 656 -5.62 -8.70 2.69
CA ILE A 656 -5.37 -10.12 2.43
C ILE A 656 -5.96 -11.05 3.51
N GLN A 657 -6.61 -10.51 4.53
CA GLN A 657 -7.19 -11.24 5.67
C GLN A 657 -6.17 -12.11 6.41
N SER A 658 -4.92 -11.67 6.51
CA SER A 658 -3.87 -12.37 7.25
C SER A 658 -3.75 -11.86 8.67
N SER A 659 -4.21 -12.64 9.63
CA SER A 659 -4.05 -12.34 11.06
C SER A 659 -2.58 -12.33 11.49
N GLU A 660 -1.74 -13.16 10.86
CA GLU A 660 -0.30 -13.26 11.11
C GLU A 660 0.41 -11.92 10.79
N THR A 661 0.29 -11.44 9.54
CA THR A 661 0.95 -10.19 9.15
C THR A 661 0.35 -8.96 9.81
N LEU A 662 -0.94 -9.00 10.18
CA LEU A 662 -1.59 -7.93 10.95
C LEU A 662 -0.97 -7.79 12.34
N ALA A 663 -0.74 -8.90 13.05
CA ALA A 663 -0.07 -8.90 14.34
C ALA A 663 1.38 -8.41 14.23
N MET A 664 2.09 -8.82 13.19
CA MET A 664 3.45 -8.36 12.87
C MET A 664 3.51 -6.85 12.63
N ALA A 665 2.62 -6.30 11.81
CA ALA A 665 2.57 -4.88 11.48
C ALA A 665 2.33 -4.03 12.74
N ARG A 666 1.40 -4.44 13.59
CA ARG A 666 1.14 -3.78 14.88
C ARG A 666 2.35 -3.86 15.82
N CYS A 667 3.05 -5.00 15.82
CA CYS A 667 4.23 -5.21 16.66
C CYS A 667 5.37 -4.24 16.29
N VAL A 668 5.69 -4.05 15.01
CA VAL A 668 6.76 -3.13 14.59
C VAL A 668 6.40 -1.66 14.80
N MET A 669 5.11 -1.32 14.83
CA MET A 669 4.61 0.03 15.10
C MET A 669 4.68 0.40 16.58
N LEU A 670 4.73 -0.57 17.50
CA LEU A 670 4.50 -0.38 18.92
C LEU A 670 5.53 0.55 19.59
N LEU A 671 6.82 0.33 19.35
CA LEU A 671 7.88 1.18 19.93
C LEU A 671 7.94 2.59 19.29
N PRO A 672 7.83 2.76 17.99
CA PRO A 672 7.66 4.09 17.37
C PRO A 672 6.52 4.90 17.99
N VAL A 673 5.34 4.31 18.18
CA VAL A 673 4.19 4.97 18.85
C VAL A 673 4.52 5.30 20.30
N LEU A 674 5.18 4.41 21.04
CA LEU A 674 5.63 4.71 22.41
C LEU A 674 6.55 5.94 22.45
N TRP A 675 7.52 6.00 21.57
CA TRP A 675 8.54 7.04 21.58
C TRP A 675 8.03 8.41 21.10
N ARG A 676 7.11 8.43 20.14
CA ARG A 676 6.50 9.64 19.59
C ARG A 676 5.29 10.11 20.41
N ASP A 677 4.32 9.22 20.63
CA ASP A 677 2.99 9.56 21.14
C ASP A 677 2.81 9.23 22.63
N GLY A 678 3.65 8.36 23.18
CA GLY A 678 3.69 8.01 24.61
C GLY A 678 2.94 6.74 24.99
N VAL A 679 2.85 6.55 26.31
CA VAL A 679 2.42 5.28 26.90
C VAL A 679 0.96 4.92 26.57
N ARG A 680 0.02 5.89 26.56
CA ARG A 680 -1.41 5.58 26.39
C ARG A 680 -1.74 4.99 25.02
N PRO A 681 -1.34 5.59 23.88
CA PRO A 681 -1.56 4.98 22.57
C PRO A 681 -0.83 3.64 22.42
N ALA A 682 0.41 3.54 22.91
CA ALA A 682 1.18 2.29 22.88
C ALA A 682 0.51 1.16 23.66
N MET A 683 -0.10 1.44 24.82
CA MET A 683 -0.84 0.44 25.61
C MET A 683 -2.08 -0.05 24.85
N THR A 684 -2.82 0.85 24.20
CA THR A 684 -3.99 0.46 23.38
C THR A 684 -3.56 -0.50 22.26
N LEU A 685 -2.43 -0.22 21.61
CA LEU A 685 -1.90 -1.09 20.57
C LEU A 685 -1.38 -2.43 21.13
N ALA A 686 -0.75 -2.41 22.32
CA ALA A 686 -0.32 -3.63 23.02
C ALA A 686 -1.52 -4.53 23.37
N ASP A 687 -2.62 -3.95 23.84
CA ASP A 687 -3.87 -4.67 24.12
C ASP A 687 -4.46 -5.31 22.85
N GLN A 688 -4.41 -4.61 21.70
CA GLN A 688 -4.83 -5.16 20.41
C GLN A 688 -3.95 -6.34 19.96
N ILE A 689 -2.64 -6.27 20.19
CA ILE A 689 -1.71 -7.37 19.88
C ILE A 689 -2.02 -8.59 20.76
N ALA A 690 -2.26 -8.36 22.04
CA ALA A 690 -2.61 -9.43 22.97
C ALA A 690 -3.96 -10.08 22.63
N ALA A 691 -4.96 -9.29 22.22
CA ALA A 691 -6.29 -9.78 21.86
C ALA A 691 -6.30 -10.59 20.54
N ALA A 692 -5.35 -10.33 19.62
CA ALA A 692 -5.24 -11.04 18.35
C ALA A 692 -4.80 -12.52 18.52
N GLY A 693 -4.32 -12.88 19.71
CA GLY A 693 -3.83 -14.22 20.00
C GLY A 693 -2.39 -14.46 19.49
N PRO A 694 -1.86 -15.66 19.73
CA PRO A 694 -0.50 -15.99 19.35
C PRO A 694 -0.38 -16.22 17.84
N GLY A 695 0.48 -15.43 17.17
CA GLY A 695 0.95 -15.69 15.81
C GLY A 695 2.00 -16.82 15.78
N SER A 696 2.84 -16.84 14.76
CA SER A 696 3.96 -17.77 14.67
C SER A 696 4.95 -17.59 15.84
N ALA A 697 5.66 -18.65 16.21
CA ALA A 697 6.54 -18.66 17.39
C ALA A 697 7.60 -17.53 17.33
N TRP A 698 8.15 -17.25 16.16
CA TRP A 698 9.12 -16.17 16.00
C TRP A 698 8.51 -14.80 16.33
N TRP A 699 7.30 -14.52 15.81
CA TRP A 699 6.63 -13.25 16.03
C TRP A 699 6.09 -13.11 17.46
N GLN A 700 5.67 -14.21 18.09
CA GLN A 700 5.31 -14.23 19.52
C GLN A 700 6.46 -13.72 20.39
N ALA A 701 7.68 -14.14 20.09
CA ALA A 701 8.87 -13.73 20.84
C ALA A 701 9.12 -12.22 20.71
N MET A 702 8.99 -11.68 19.49
CA MET A 702 9.14 -10.24 19.26
C MET A 702 8.01 -9.41 19.87
N ALA A 703 6.77 -9.90 19.78
CA ALA A 703 5.62 -9.26 20.41
C ALA A 703 5.77 -9.21 21.92
N TYR A 704 6.22 -10.32 22.54
CA TYR A 704 6.51 -10.37 23.96
C TYR A 704 7.50 -9.27 24.40
N VAL A 705 8.62 -9.13 23.70
CA VAL A 705 9.64 -8.13 24.03
C VAL A 705 9.11 -6.71 23.86
N SER A 706 8.41 -6.43 22.74
CA SER A 706 7.90 -5.09 22.45
C SER A 706 6.80 -4.67 23.43
N VAL A 707 5.87 -5.56 23.76
CA VAL A 707 4.80 -5.33 24.75
C VAL A 707 5.41 -5.15 26.14
N ALA A 708 6.39 -5.98 26.52
CA ALA A 708 7.06 -5.85 27.81
C ALA A 708 7.76 -4.49 27.98
N ARG A 709 8.38 -3.94 26.94
CA ARG A 709 8.96 -2.58 26.95
C ARG A 709 7.90 -1.50 27.20
N VAL A 710 6.72 -1.62 26.59
CA VAL A 710 5.62 -0.68 26.82
C VAL A 710 5.09 -0.79 28.25
N HIS A 711 4.96 -2.01 28.77
CA HIS A 711 4.54 -2.24 30.16
C HIS A 711 5.56 -1.67 31.17
N LEU A 712 6.86 -1.86 30.95
CA LEU A 712 7.90 -1.23 31.75
C LEU A 712 7.81 0.31 31.73
N ALA A 713 7.57 0.90 30.55
CA ALA A 713 7.38 2.34 30.43
C ALA A 713 6.12 2.85 31.14
N SER A 714 5.09 2.00 31.28
CA SER A 714 3.83 2.31 32.00
C SER A 714 3.93 2.08 33.51
N GLY A 715 4.99 1.44 34.00
CA GLY A 715 5.12 1.03 35.41
C GLY A 715 4.24 -0.16 35.78
N ARG A 716 3.68 -0.90 34.83
CA ARG A 716 2.87 -2.11 35.07
C ARG A 716 3.77 -3.35 35.22
N ALA A 717 3.30 -4.30 36.03
CA ALA A 717 3.87 -5.66 36.11
C ALA A 717 3.60 -6.43 34.79
N GLU A 718 3.97 -7.71 34.73
CA GLU A 718 4.03 -8.53 33.53
C GLU A 718 2.97 -8.28 32.45
N PRO A 719 3.38 -8.29 31.17
CA PRO A 719 2.43 -8.43 30.07
C PRO A 719 1.85 -9.84 30.10
N GLY A 720 0.54 -9.99 30.04
CA GLY A 720 -0.15 -11.28 29.92
C GLY A 720 0.00 -11.90 28.51
N TYR A 721 1.16 -11.71 27.86
CA TYR A 721 1.46 -12.25 26.56
C TYR A 721 2.29 -13.53 26.67
N PRO A 722 1.88 -14.63 26.01
CA PRO A 722 2.56 -15.91 26.16
C PRO A 722 3.96 -15.87 25.56
N LEU A 723 4.94 -16.37 26.30
CA LEU A 723 6.30 -16.56 25.82
C LEU A 723 6.38 -17.87 25.06
N PRO A 724 6.87 -17.90 23.80
CA PRO A 724 7.08 -19.14 23.09
C PRO A 724 8.14 -20.02 23.75
N SER A 725 8.00 -21.34 23.58
CA SER A 725 8.93 -22.33 24.15
C SER A 725 10.33 -22.30 23.53
N VAL A 726 10.44 -21.81 22.30
CA VAL A 726 11.68 -21.67 21.55
C VAL A 726 11.87 -20.20 21.17
N LEU A 727 13.06 -19.68 21.42
CA LEU A 727 13.44 -18.31 21.10
C LEU A 727 14.65 -18.31 20.17
N SER A 728 14.63 -17.40 19.18
CA SER A 728 15.84 -17.11 18.43
C SER A 728 16.84 -16.36 19.30
N ARG A 729 18.13 -16.47 19.00
CA ARG A 729 19.20 -15.91 19.83
C ARG A 729 19.10 -14.38 19.97
N ASP A 730 18.73 -13.68 18.94
CA ASP A 730 18.51 -12.24 18.96
C ASP A 730 17.35 -11.82 19.90
N THR A 731 16.24 -12.54 19.84
CA THR A 731 15.10 -12.33 20.73
C THR A 731 15.41 -12.70 22.18
N GLU A 732 16.25 -13.71 22.40
CA GLU A 732 16.70 -14.11 23.72
C GLU A 732 17.49 -12.99 24.41
N VAL A 733 18.38 -12.30 23.69
CA VAL A 733 19.11 -11.12 24.21
C VAL A 733 18.13 -10.04 24.67
N GLU A 734 17.16 -9.69 23.85
CA GLU A 734 16.17 -8.67 24.19
C GLU A 734 15.29 -9.09 25.38
N ARG A 735 14.91 -10.36 25.46
CA ARG A 735 14.17 -10.92 26.58
C ARG A 735 14.97 -10.83 27.90
N LEU A 736 16.22 -11.22 27.86
CA LEU A 736 17.12 -11.15 29.03
C LEU A 736 17.32 -9.69 29.48
N ALA A 737 17.47 -8.76 28.54
CA ALA A 737 17.60 -7.35 28.85
C ALA A 737 16.34 -6.79 29.53
N VAL A 738 15.16 -7.10 28.99
CA VAL A 738 13.87 -6.70 29.57
C VAL A 738 13.71 -7.28 30.99
N GLN A 739 14.03 -8.55 31.18
CA GLN A 739 13.98 -9.19 32.50
C GLN A 739 14.97 -8.57 33.49
N SER A 740 16.17 -8.17 33.03
CA SER A 740 17.16 -7.47 33.86
C SER A 740 16.61 -6.11 34.32
N ILE A 741 16.05 -5.31 33.41
CA ILE A 741 15.48 -3.99 33.71
C ILE A 741 14.31 -4.13 34.69
N ARG A 742 13.50 -5.14 34.53
CA ARG A 742 12.37 -5.44 35.41
C ARG A 742 12.82 -5.82 36.81
N ALA A 743 13.72 -6.79 36.93
CA ALA A 743 14.28 -7.23 38.24
C ALA A 743 14.89 -6.03 38.97
N GLY A 744 15.60 -5.14 38.25
CA GLY A 744 16.13 -3.90 38.84
C GLY A 744 15.04 -2.94 39.32
N ALA A 745 13.92 -2.82 38.61
CA ALA A 745 12.79 -2.02 39.04
C ALA A 745 12.06 -2.60 40.26
N GLU A 746 12.06 -3.92 40.44
CA GLU A 746 11.53 -4.66 41.58
C GLU A 746 12.51 -4.66 42.78
N GLY A 747 13.73 -4.14 42.59
CA GLY A 747 14.79 -4.08 43.65
C GLY A 747 15.68 -5.31 43.73
N ASP A 748 15.48 -6.32 42.91
CA ASP A 748 16.33 -7.51 42.81
C ASP A 748 17.55 -7.24 41.92
N VAL A 749 18.52 -6.56 42.48
CA VAL A 749 19.76 -6.19 41.78
C VAL A 749 20.60 -7.40 41.41
N GLY A 750 20.53 -8.47 42.19
CA GLY A 750 21.27 -9.72 41.93
C GLY A 750 20.81 -10.37 40.61
N THR A 751 19.52 -10.60 40.49
CA THR A 751 18.91 -11.14 39.26
C THR A 751 19.10 -10.18 38.06
N ALA A 752 18.99 -8.86 38.28
CA ALA A 752 19.22 -7.87 37.22
C ALA A 752 20.63 -7.97 36.65
N LEU A 753 21.64 -8.06 37.48
CA LEU A 753 23.03 -8.22 37.06
C LEU A 753 23.31 -9.55 36.38
N ALA A 754 22.74 -10.65 36.88
CA ALA A 754 22.91 -11.96 36.28
C ALA A 754 22.26 -12.01 34.87
N ARG A 755 21.03 -11.46 34.69
CA ARG A 755 20.33 -11.42 33.42
C ARG A 755 21.04 -10.52 32.42
N SER A 756 21.54 -9.34 32.82
CA SER A 756 22.29 -8.46 31.91
C SER A 756 23.63 -9.08 31.47
N ALA A 757 24.32 -9.85 32.36
CA ALA A 757 25.53 -10.57 31.99
C ALA A 757 25.24 -11.65 30.95
N ALA A 758 24.21 -12.46 31.17
CA ALA A 758 23.76 -13.46 30.20
C ALA A 758 23.37 -12.83 28.87
N ALA A 759 22.69 -11.63 28.87
CA ALA A 759 22.36 -10.90 27.66
C ALA A 759 23.61 -10.48 26.87
N ILE A 760 24.64 -10.00 27.53
CA ILE A 760 25.93 -9.61 26.90
C ILE A 760 26.60 -10.83 26.26
N GLU A 761 26.64 -11.96 26.97
CA GLU A 761 27.22 -13.20 26.49
C GLU A 761 26.49 -13.78 25.28
N THR A 762 25.15 -13.64 25.27
CA THR A 762 24.31 -14.11 24.14
C THR A 762 24.38 -13.17 22.93
N ALA A 763 24.68 -11.89 23.12
CA ALA A 763 24.59 -10.83 22.06
C ALA A 763 25.78 -10.82 21.08
N ASP A 764 26.71 -11.75 21.19
CA ASP A 764 27.97 -11.79 20.44
C ASP A 764 27.83 -11.40 18.96
N GLY A 765 28.63 -10.42 18.54
CA GLY A 765 28.72 -9.96 17.14
C GLY A 765 27.62 -9.07 16.59
N LEU A 766 26.56 -8.76 17.35
CA LEU A 766 25.43 -7.93 16.94
C LEU A 766 25.39 -6.59 17.69
N ALA A 767 25.80 -5.49 17.07
CA ALA A 767 25.95 -4.19 17.72
C ALA A 767 24.67 -3.72 18.41
N TYR A 768 23.49 -3.84 17.77
CA TYR A 768 22.21 -3.45 18.38
C TYR A 768 21.90 -4.24 19.66
N HIS A 769 22.10 -5.55 19.63
CA HIS A 769 21.82 -6.42 20.78
C HIS A 769 22.83 -6.21 21.91
N LEU A 770 24.11 -5.97 21.56
CA LEU A 770 25.11 -5.55 22.54
C LEU A 770 24.71 -4.22 23.21
N GLY A 771 24.27 -3.22 22.41
CA GLY A 771 23.75 -1.97 22.95
C GLY A 771 22.60 -2.18 23.93
N THR A 772 21.64 -3.02 23.59
CA THR A 772 20.49 -3.38 24.45
C THR A 772 20.94 -4.08 25.75
N ALA A 773 21.87 -5.02 25.66
CA ALA A 773 22.40 -5.75 26.82
C ALA A 773 23.20 -4.84 27.77
N TYR A 774 24.03 -3.92 27.23
CA TYR A 774 24.78 -2.97 28.03
C TYR A 774 23.90 -1.86 28.64
N ASP A 775 22.80 -1.42 27.98
CA ASP A 775 21.80 -0.52 28.58
C ASP A 775 21.15 -1.18 29.79
N ALA A 776 20.75 -2.46 29.68
CA ALA A 776 20.22 -3.21 30.81
C ALA A 776 21.28 -3.36 31.93
N ARG A 777 22.55 -3.60 31.59
CA ARG A 777 23.66 -3.69 32.54
C ARG A 777 23.88 -2.36 33.30
N ALA A 778 23.85 -1.24 32.58
CA ALA A 778 24.01 0.07 33.18
C ALA A 778 22.89 0.36 34.21
N ARG A 779 21.65 0.03 33.88
CA ARG A 779 20.52 0.17 34.81
C ARG A 779 20.65 -0.71 36.03
N ALA A 780 21.10 -1.97 35.87
CA ALA A 780 21.35 -2.90 37.00
C ALA A 780 22.44 -2.39 37.92
N LEU A 781 23.56 -1.85 37.38
CA LEU A 781 24.64 -1.24 38.15
C LEU A 781 24.20 0.02 38.90
N CYS A 782 23.32 0.83 38.31
CA CYS A 782 22.68 1.96 39.00
C CYS A 782 21.89 1.52 40.24
N GLY A 783 21.23 0.37 40.18
CA GLY A 783 20.54 -0.22 41.34
C GLY A 783 21.47 -0.64 42.46
N ARG A 784 22.73 -1.02 42.14
CA ARG A 784 23.80 -1.35 43.14
C ARG A 784 24.55 -0.12 43.64
N ASP A 785 24.25 1.06 43.13
CA ASP A 785 24.94 2.33 43.33
C ASP A 785 26.40 2.36 42.81
N ASP A 786 26.73 1.44 41.89
CA ASP A 786 28.01 1.45 41.17
C ASP A 786 27.87 2.40 39.95
N LEU A 787 27.95 3.68 40.23
CA LEU A 787 27.72 4.74 39.22
C LEU A 787 28.85 4.78 38.18
N ALA A 788 30.09 4.48 38.54
CA ALA A 788 31.20 4.45 37.59
C ALA A 788 31.06 3.28 36.61
N GLY A 789 30.76 2.08 37.11
CA GLY A 789 30.48 0.93 36.27
C GLY A 789 29.25 1.13 35.40
N ALA A 790 28.21 1.78 35.94
CA ALA A 790 26.99 2.13 35.16
C ALA A 790 27.29 3.10 34.03
N ALA A 791 28.12 4.14 34.28
CA ALA A 791 28.51 5.09 33.23
C ALA A 791 29.29 4.41 32.09
N ALA A 792 30.27 3.54 32.47
CA ALA A 792 31.03 2.79 31.48
C ALA A 792 30.12 1.87 30.62
N ALA A 793 29.19 1.16 31.25
CA ALA A 793 28.24 0.30 30.52
C ALA A 793 27.30 1.12 29.62
N ALA A 794 26.76 2.25 30.10
CA ALA A 794 25.90 3.11 29.32
C ALA A 794 26.63 3.77 28.13
N GLN A 795 27.92 4.09 28.29
CA GLN A 795 28.77 4.58 27.22
C GLN A 795 28.92 3.56 26.09
N ILE A 796 29.22 2.30 26.46
CA ILE A 796 29.28 1.18 25.50
C ILE A 796 27.93 1.03 24.79
N ALA A 797 26.81 1.11 25.53
CA ALA A 797 25.49 1.02 24.93
C ALA A 797 25.27 2.12 23.86
N ALA A 798 25.62 3.38 24.17
CA ALA A 798 25.49 4.49 23.22
C ALA A 798 26.35 4.32 21.96
N GLU A 799 27.58 3.81 22.11
CA GLU A 799 28.49 3.48 21.01
C GLU A 799 27.91 2.39 20.11
N ARG A 800 27.46 1.28 20.69
CA ARG A 800 26.90 0.14 19.96
C ARG A 800 25.59 0.50 19.26
N PHE A 801 24.72 1.31 19.88
CA PHE A 801 23.54 1.84 19.20
C PHE A 801 23.92 2.79 18.04
N GLY A 802 24.98 3.60 18.20
CA GLY A 802 25.51 4.42 17.14
C GLY A 802 25.99 3.60 15.92
N GLU A 803 26.77 2.54 16.17
CA GLU A 803 27.24 1.59 15.15
C GLU A 803 26.09 0.91 14.40
N SER A 804 24.98 0.61 15.09
CA SER A 804 23.82 -0.05 14.50
C SER A 804 22.83 0.91 13.82
N GLY A 805 23.06 2.24 13.90
CA GLY A 805 22.15 3.26 13.38
C GLY A 805 20.86 3.42 14.20
N ALA A 806 20.80 2.89 15.43
CA ALA A 806 19.62 2.98 16.29
C ALA A 806 19.57 4.34 17.00
N VAL A 807 19.01 5.33 16.33
CA VAL A 807 19.06 6.76 16.74
C VAL A 807 18.33 7.01 18.04
N VAL A 808 17.13 6.43 18.22
CA VAL A 808 16.32 6.67 19.43
C VAL A 808 16.92 5.97 20.63
N GLU A 809 17.35 4.71 20.49
CA GLU A 809 17.99 3.94 21.56
C GLU A 809 19.33 4.57 21.98
N ARG A 810 20.10 5.13 21.04
CA ARG A 810 21.28 5.94 21.35
C ARG A 810 20.90 7.16 22.20
N GLY A 811 19.80 7.83 21.87
CA GLY A 811 19.25 8.93 22.67
C GLY A 811 18.87 8.49 24.08
N LEU A 812 18.25 7.31 24.23
CA LEU A 812 17.92 6.72 25.54
C LEU A 812 19.17 6.40 26.37
N ALA A 813 20.23 5.86 25.75
CA ALA A 813 21.52 5.62 26.44
C ALA A 813 22.17 6.93 26.89
N HIS A 814 22.14 8.00 26.10
CA HIS A 814 22.59 9.33 26.49
C HIS A 814 21.76 9.93 27.63
N GLN A 815 20.43 9.72 27.62
CA GLN A 815 19.55 10.13 28.73
C GLN A 815 19.90 9.36 30.01
N LEU A 816 20.23 8.09 29.94
CA LEU A 816 20.68 7.28 31.10
C LEU A 816 22.02 7.80 31.62
N LEU A 817 23.01 8.08 30.74
CA LEU A 817 24.30 8.69 31.10
C LEU A 817 24.11 10.02 31.80
N ALA A 818 23.24 10.90 31.30
CA ALA A 818 22.93 12.19 31.95
C ALA A 818 22.41 11.98 33.37
N THR A 819 21.54 10.97 33.58
CA THR A 819 20.99 10.65 34.89
C THR A 819 22.10 10.13 35.82
N ILE A 820 23.02 9.29 35.34
CA ILE A 820 24.15 8.76 36.09
C ILE A 820 25.11 9.88 36.49
N TYR A 821 25.56 10.71 35.55
CA TYR A 821 26.44 11.85 35.85
C TYR A 821 25.76 12.87 36.76
N GLY A 822 24.46 13.08 36.65
CA GLY A 822 23.70 13.91 37.59
C GLY A 822 23.70 13.33 39.03
N ARG A 823 23.66 12.01 39.19
CA ARG A 823 23.81 11.33 40.49
C ARG A 823 25.26 11.43 41.04
N MET A 824 26.26 11.38 40.16
CA MET A 824 27.68 11.55 40.53
C MET A 824 28.03 13.00 40.91
N GLY A 825 27.18 13.98 40.52
CA GLY A 825 27.43 15.40 40.71
C GLY A 825 28.24 16.07 39.60
N ASP A 826 28.50 15.34 38.53
CA ASP A 826 29.32 15.77 37.37
C ASP A 826 28.50 16.61 36.37
N ALA A 827 28.36 17.88 36.66
CA ALA A 827 27.46 18.79 35.91
C ALA A 827 27.85 18.99 34.43
N ALA A 828 29.15 18.97 34.08
CA ALA A 828 29.58 19.20 32.70
C ALA A 828 29.27 18.03 31.79
N PRO A 829 29.66 16.76 32.10
CA PRO A 829 29.26 15.61 31.33
C PRO A 829 27.72 15.43 31.31
N CYS A 830 27.05 15.66 32.46
CA CYS A 830 25.59 15.59 32.51
C CYS A 830 24.90 16.49 31.44
N ARG A 831 25.32 17.76 31.34
CA ARG A 831 24.79 18.69 30.33
C ARG A 831 25.12 18.27 28.89
N ALA A 832 26.32 17.74 28.69
CA ALA A 832 26.72 17.25 27.36
C ALA A 832 25.81 16.09 26.90
N GLU A 833 25.54 15.14 27.80
CA GLU A 833 24.68 13.97 27.51
C GLU A 833 23.21 14.36 27.30
N ILE A 834 22.68 15.34 28.07
CA ILE A 834 21.36 15.94 27.82
C ILE A 834 21.30 16.53 26.41
N GLY A 835 22.36 17.25 25.98
CA GLY A 835 22.44 17.82 24.63
C GLY A 835 22.40 16.75 23.55
N ARG A 836 23.12 15.63 23.70
CA ARG A 836 23.13 14.52 22.76
C ARG A 836 21.76 13.82 22.68
N ALA A 837 21.13 13.56 23.83
CA ALA A 837 19.79 12.99 23.89
C ALA A 837 18.74 13.88 23.21
N LYS A 838 18.78 15.20 23.48
CA LYS A 838 17.90 16.21 22.81
C LYS A 838 18.06 16.20 21.30
N ALA A 839 19.30 16.13 20.82
CA ALA A 839 19.57 16.08 19.38
C ALA A 839 18.95 14.84 18.73
N ALA A 840 19.16 13.66 19.34
CA ALA A 840 18.60 12.39 18.85
C ALA A 840 17.06 12.40 18.84
N TYR A 841 16.42 12.92 19.88
CA TYR A 841 14.94 12.97 19.93
C TYR A 841 14.34 13.99 18.99
N LYS A 842 15.01 15.13 18.79
CA LYS A 842 14.59 16.13 17.80
C LYS A 842 14.71 15.61 16.38
N GLU A 843 15.82 14.95 16.07
CA GLU A 843 16.08 14.34 14.77
C GLU A 843 15.03 13.27 14.44
N SER A 844 14.63 12.48 15.44
CA SER A 844 13.70 11.37 15.24
C SER A 844 12.21 11.73 15.39
N GLY A 845 11.88 12.94 15.86
CA GLY A 845 10.48 13.29 16.18
C GLY A 845 9.93 12.51 17.40
N ALA A 846 10.81 12.08 18.31
CA ALA A 846 10.44 11.36 19.55
C ALA A 846 9.90 12.32 20.62
N ASP A 847 8.77 12.94 20.35
CA ASP A 847 8.22 14.07 21.13
C ASP A 847 7.91 13.71 22.58
N TRP A 848 7.37 12.49 22.80
CA TRP A 848 7.13 12.03 24.15
C TRP A 848 8.43 11.85 24.94
N LEU A 849 9.47 11.26 24.34
CA LEU A 849 10.78 11.10 24.98
C LEU A 849 11.45 12.46 25.26
N ALA A 850 11.33 13.42 24.33
CA ALA A 850 11.79 14.78 24.53
C ALA A 850 11.11 15.45 25.74
N GLY A 851 9.80 15.23 25.91
CA GLY A 851 9.04 15.66 27.08
C GLY A 851 9.51 15.00 28.39
N GLN A 852 9.86 13.71 28.35
CA GLN A 852 10.44 12.99 29.51
C GLN A 852 11.83 13.53 29.86
N LEU A 853 12.69 13.74 28.86
CA LEU A 853 14.03 14.29 29.06
C LEU A 853 13.96 15.70 29.71
N ALA A 854 13.02 16.55 29.29
CA ALA A 854 12.82 17.86 29.90
C ALA A 854 12.40 17.77 31.39
N ARG A 855 11.69 16.71 31.80
CA ARG A 855 11.41 16.44 33.21
C ARG A 855 12.66 16.03 33.96
N VAL A 856 13.47 15.13 33.40
CA VAL A 856 14.77 14.72 33.98
C VAL A 856 15.67 15.92 34.13
N GLU A 857 15.78 16.79 33.15
CA GLU A 857 16.59 18.00 33.17
C GLU A 857 16.17 18.94 34.34
N ARG A 858 14.86 19.19 34.49
CA ARG A 858 14.33 19.97 35.61
C ARG A 858 14.65 19.34 36.98
N GLN A 859 14.55 18.01 37.10
CA GLN A 859 14.89 17.30 38.35
C GLN A 859 16.37 17.41 38.67
N LEU A 860 17.26 17.26 37.69
CA LEU A 860 18.70 17.40 37.84
C LEU A 860 19.10 18.85 38.18
N ALA A 861 18.47 19.82 37.54
CA ALA A 861 18.67 21.24 37.86
C ALA A 861 18.23 21.60 39.29
N ALA A 862 17.13 21.00 39.76
CA ALA A 862 16.67 21.17 41.14
C ALA A 862 17.63 20.56 42.20
N ARG A 863 18.39 19.52 41.79
CA ARG A 863 19.42 18.85 42.66
C ARG A 863 20.81 19.50 42.59
N GLY A 864 20.98 20.58 41.85
CA GLY A 864 22.27 21.27 41.66
C GLY A 864 22.87 21.81 42.94
N PRO A 865 24.20 22.15 43.00
CA PRO A 865 24.97 22.48 44.20
C PRO A 865 24.38 23.58 45.08
N ARG A 866 23.61 24.51 44.47
CA ARG A 866 22.90 25.53 45.21
C ARG A 866 21.66 25.05 45.96
N HIS A 867 21.03 23.93 45.55
CA HIS A 867 19.87 23.37 46.20
C HIS A 867 20.31 22.42 47.32
N ALA A 868 21.34 21.60 47.10
CA ALA A 868 21.95 20.74 48.15
C ALA A 868 22.52 21.56 49.29
N ALA A 869 23.21 22.67 48.99
CA ALA A 869 23.69 23.62 49.97
C ALA A 869 22.55 24.36 50.69
N ARG A 870 21.39 24.54 50.03
CA ARG A 870 20.24 25.22 50.65
C ARG A 870 19.34 24.24 51.46
N GLU A 871 19.28 22.97 51.07
CA GLU A 871 18.56 21.93 51.80
C GLU A 871 19.33 21.46 53.04
N THR A 872 20.67 21.47 53.03
CA THR A 872 21.50 21.11 54.17
C THR A 872 21.75 22.29 55.11
N ALA A 873 21.61 23.53 54.64
CA ALA A 873 21.75 24.70 55.53
C ALA A 873 20.51 24.86 56.43
N LEU A 874 20.73 24.91 57.72
CA LEU A 874 19.69 25.24 58.66
C LEU A 874 19.22 26.66 58.48
N THR A 875 17.88 26.87 58.43
CA THR A 875 17.32 28.21 58.54
C THR A 875 17.68 28.82 59.87
N THR A 876 17.65 30.14 60.04
CA THR A 876 17.92 30.80 61.30
C THR A 876 17.14 30.21 62.47
N ARG A 877 15.89 29.84 62.22
CA ARG A 877 15.00 29.20 63.24
C ARG A 877 15.36 27.77 63.53
N GLU A 878 15.71 27.01 62.54
CA GLU A 878 16.18 25.60 62.67
C GLU A 878 17.52 25.56 63.38
N ARG A 879 18.40 26.54 63.17
CA ARG A 879 19.70 26.63 63.86
C ARG A 879 19.49 26.92 65.34
N GLN A 880 18.63 27.86 65.73
CA GLN A 880 18.29 28.13 67.13
C GLN A 880 17.70 26.87 67.80
N VAL A 881 16.83 26.12 67.11
CA VAL A 881 16.29 24.88 67.66
C VAL A 881 17.38 23.81 67.78
N ALA A 882 18.27 23.64 66.80
CA ALA A 882 19.35 22.68 66.80
C ALA A 882 20.37 22.95 67.92
N GLU A 883 20.70 24.19 68.14
CA GLU A 883 21.60 24.60 69.25
C GLU A 883 20.99 24.26 70.62
N LEU A 884 19.76 24.61 70.88
CA LEU A 884 19.08 24.30 72.16
C LEU A 884 18.89 22.77 72.35
N VAL A 885 18.59 22.07 71.32
CA VAL A 885 18.48 20.57 71.30
C VAL A 885 19.84 19.93 71.57
N SER A 886 20.96 20.47 71.03
CA SER A 886 22.29 19.96 71.24
C SER A 886 22.80 20.25 72.69
N GLN A 887 22.24 21.27 73.37
CA GLN A 887 22.45 21.55 74.78
C GLN A 887 21.66 20.65 75.74
N GLY A 888 20.85 19.71 75.17
CA GLY A 888 20.13 18.73 75.93
C GLY A 888 18.70 19.13 76.33
N LEU A 889 18.20 20.30 75.94
CA LEU A 889 16.83 20.76 76.25
C LEU A 889 15.77 19.87 75.62
N THR A 890 14.69 19.64 76.36
CA THR A 890 13.48 18.96 75.84
C THR A 890 12.69 19.84 74.90
N ASN A 891 11.83 19.25 74.05
CA ASN A 891 10.98 20.03 73.14
C ASN A 891 10.10 21.08 73.84
N ARG A 892 9.71 20.81 75.06
CA ARG A 892 8.92 21.72 75.92
C ARG A 892 9.79 22.92 76.33
N GLU A 893 11.00 22.69 76.85
CA GLU A 893 11.92 23.76 77.24
C GLU A 893 12.38 24.60 76.06
N VAL A 894 12.60 24.00 74.89
CA VAL A 894 12.93 24.73 73.67
C VAL A 894 11.71 25.58 73.22
N ALA A 895 10.46 25.05 73.34
CA ALA A 895 9.26 25.78 73.00
C ALA A 895 9.03 27.02 73.91
N GLU A 896 9.26 26.86 75.23
CA GLU A 896 9.17 27.95 76.20
C GLU A 896 10.22 29.02 75.92
N ARG A 897 11.47 28.62 75.65
CA ARG A 897 12.58 29.54 75.39
C ARG A 897 12.47 30.31 74.10
N LEU A 898 11.85 29.69 73.04
CA LEU A 898 11.68 30.32 71.73
C LEU A 898 10.29 30.90 71.56
N GLN A 899 9.39 30.85 72.57
CA GLN A 899 8.00 31.35 72.55
C GLN A 899 7.17 30.79 71.41
N VAL A 900 7.26 29.48 71.14
CA VAL A 900 6.53 28.74 70.14
C VAL A 900 5.81 27.55 70.77
N SER A 901 4.91 26.90 69.96
CA SER A 901 4.27 25.67 70.45
C SER A 901 5.23 24.47 70.42
N GLN A 902 5.05 23.50 71.32
CA GLN A 902 5.83 22.29 71.38
C GLN A 902 5.76 21.52 70.02
N LYS A 903 4.60 21.53 69.38
CA LYS A 903 4.36 20.92 68.08
C LYS A 903 5.20 21.59 66.98
N THR A 904 5.40 22.89 67.04
CA THR A 904 6.29 23.64 66.14
C THR A 904 7.73 23.23 66.32
N VAL A 905 8.21 23.01 67.53
CA VAL A 905 9.53 22.53 67.83
C VAL A 905 9.75 21.11 67.31
N GLU A 906 8.78 20.22 67.50
CA GLU A 906 8.76 18.85 66.95
C GLU A 906 8.92 18.84 65.43
N THR A 907 8.20 19.72 64.77
CA THR A 907 8.30 19.87 63.32
C THR A 907 9.70 20.36 62.90
N HIS A 908 10.27 21.31 63.58
CA HIS A 908 11.63 21.78 63.33
C HIS A 908 12.67 20.69 63.62
N VAL A 909 12.56 19.97 64.71
CA VAL A 909 13.48 18.83 65.05
C VAL A 909 13.41 17.74 63.99
N ALA A 910 12.22 17.37 63.51
CA ALA A 910 12.08 16.37 62.46
C ALA A 910 12.75 16.84 61.14
N ARG A 911 12.58 18.10 60.78
CA ARG A 911 13.27 18.67 59.62
C ARG A 911 14.80 18.75 59.75
N ILE A 912 15.29 19.10 60.98
CA ILE A 912 16.71 19.11 61.27
C ILE A 912 17.28 17.70 61.20
N PHE A 913 16.58 16.70 61.75
CA PHE A 913 17.01 15.29 61.65
C PHE A 913 17.09 14.81 60.19
N SER A 914 16.14 15.17 59.37
CA SER A 914 16.15 14.88 57.94
C SER A 914 17.31 15.59 57.20
N LYS A 915 17.59 16.88 57.55
CA LYS A 915 18.69 17.65 56.93
C LYS A 915 20.08 17.15 57.29
N PHE A 916 20.27 16.60 58.50
CA PHE A 916 21.55 16.04 59.00
C PHE A 916 21.64 14.50 58.82
N ASP A 917 20.62 13.87 58.31
CA ASP A 917 20.48 12.41 58.20
C ASP A 917 20.79 11.69 59.50
N VAL A 918 20.15 12.17 60.62
CA VAL A 918 20.32 11.61 61.96
C VAL A 918 18.95 11.17 62.51
N ARG A 919 19.02 10.10 63.37
CA ARG A 919 17.76 9.54 63.90
C ARG A 919 17.63 9.79 65.43
N SER A 920 18.54 10.52 66.04
CA SER A 920 18.48 10.80 67.46
C SER A 920 19.12 12.15 67.82
N ARG A 921 18.71 12.73 68.95
CA ARG A 921 19.25 13.98 69.51
C ARG A 921 20.75 13.88 69.83
N VAL A 922 21.20 12.73 70.34
CA VAL A 922 22.62 12.43 70.62
C VAL A 922 23.43 12.40 69.32
N ALA A 923 22.87 11.84 68.24
CA ALA A 923 23.53 11.83 66.96
C ALA A 923 23.61 13.26 66.35
N LEU A 924 22.58 14.08 66.50
CA LEU A 924 22.59 15.47 66.11
C LEU A 924 23.65 16.30 66.87
N ALA A 925 23.71 16.13 68.22
CA ALA A 925 24.70 16.84 69.04
C ALA A 925 26.15 16.46 68.68
N ARG A 926 26.44 15.16 68.40
CA ARG A 926 27.73 14.72 67.91
C ARG A 926 28.08 15.27 66.52
N ARG A 927 27.10 15.38 65.65
CA ARG A 927 27.31 15.87 64.28
C ARG A 927 27.60 17.41 64.30
N LEU A 928 26.96 18.17 65.19
CA LEU A 928 27.19 19.62 65.36
C LEU A 928 28.52 19.88 66.09
N ALA A 929 28.93 19.06 67.06
CA ALA A 929 30.21 19.16 67.80
C ALA A 929 31.42 18.81 66.89
N GLY A 930 31.24 17.93 65.82
CA GLY A 930 32.31 17.57 64.89
C GLY A 930 32.48 18.57 63.68
N GLN A 931 31.64 19.55 63.54
CA GLN A 931 31.79 20.69 62.65
C GLN A 931 32.27 21.88 63.41
N GLY A 932 33.58 21.88 63.81
CA GLY A 932 34.20 23.03 64.43
C GLY A 932 34.04 24.28 63.55
N ASP A 933 33.61 25.40 64.14
CA ASP A 933 33.33 26.72 63.63
C ASP A 933 31.96 26.99 63.13
N LEU A 934 31.08 27.38 64.04
CA LEU A 934 29.98 28.26 63.74
C LEU A 934 30.55 29.68 63.52
N PRO A 935 30.53 30.32 62.36
CA PRO A 935 30.92 31.70 62.24
C PRO A 935 29.98 32.56 63.09
N ALA A 936 30.58 33.43 63.88
CA ALA A 936 29.89 34.41 64.69
C ALA A 936 29.03 35.33 63.91
N ILE A 937 27.85 35.63 64.43
CA ILE A 937 26.84 36.52 63.87
C ILE A 937 27.45 37.91 63.66
N GLY A 938 27.40 38.40 62.37
CA GLY A 938 27.48 39.78 62.02
C GLY A 938 26.22 40.15 61.25
#